data_6ada5799f62508f9dd0d20deabbb417b
#
_entry.id   6ada5799f62508f9dd0d20deabbb417b
#
_cell.length_a   1.000
_cell.length_b   1.000
_cell.length_c   1.000
_cell.angle_alpha   90.00
_cell.angle_beta   90.00
_cell.angle_gamma   90.00
#
_symmetry.space_group_name_H-M   'P 1'
#
loop_
_entity.id
_entity.type
_entity.pdbx_description
1 polymer ?
#
loop_
_entity_poly.entity_id
_entity_poly.type
_entity_poly.pdbx_seq_one_letter_code
_entity_poly.pdbx_strand_id
1 'polypeptide(L)'
;MPPGRKHLADALAKGREVLAQQKEAFASETVHNDLWGSLQIAKSQIGELEVALAQESAERQRLQSALEKSNQKCSQLQAEVSQWKLKHQSTYRDLRTQRQATKRGHNKLEILAEQISILKKVEADASTCLLNRSQDSEKALALLTKANEGLRSELSHLMAHWTMQLEKSRSKLDTSKSNLKALQQEVTALQKVSTRARAVTERGIASVKAKILQERSVHNLKEKGVYTNATRDIVCLLVKAGCSHNYIYTVISTILASAGIETIGSISRTSVARIIRERYIAAQIQLGHEMKNAESMTFSADGTSHRSINYNSRHVHLLAENYALPGGNTKQRATRFLGIQSSRDGSSEESVMDWEITLKKIIQLYNNSPFGKRSGSLVTFIDLLIKLMGMNSDHCSKEKKDARLLEELKAWAVNQSLGEEVMLEMPMDEIVQLFQKAESDMIKVAGGQQKWAALSDNAQAEERAVMLEEVVAELGKEAFGNLSDDEKRIFRLFIWAGCGCHKDLNTVKGGYMAMMRFWKERGLEGPVLLANRDNDPVVQERNTTIEQGDTPTPAQERAFDTSTRGAIKTAQIAGAIFNHKDDKKGHHDLFRYWWWEHVGTPFTFPDTSNNRFQAYCNAAAALVLHRHHFIAFLENLRVNKQNSKLNHMETNLWNALHCDSTISELAVLAIYAEAVSYPYMKAIRASGDNMLNLGPLHSHVYNHMQKIISDPNILIGQDISFAIATLDGEEWQNTAVVKKVLDLAPTLPHFQDLLVVFFEGAAETWKRFTSEFAPGGLIDEATVEERELAWMPATNDENEGALGSFRQLMRKQPQLTLLNHNALAMFFHNNTQAFMAAKFTEVEDHQYLHKLARETQGDEKKRKKEIVEYRDKRQAEKTAQKEKRNQNAKKTADRIAGLDLILDKKKIANLRGESLKDQLKLFKLAEAPNLIGVRQPTLVADIRKALSDAVDLHQSGEWLVGSEEESEGSDTEDEDEDDWEDED
;
A
#
# COMPACT_ATOMS: atom_id res chain seq x y z
N MET A 1 -8.87 14.24 -23.12
CA MET A 1 -8.44 15.18 -24.18
C MET A 1 -7.02 14.82 -24.61
N PRO A 2 -6.69 14.67 -25.88
CA PRO A 2 -5.35 14.29 -26.31
C PRO A 2 -4.32 15.36 -25.96
N PRO A 3 -3.08 14.98 -25.62
CA PRO A 3 -2.02 15.87 -25.07
C PRO A 3 -1.61 17.03 -25.97
N GLY A 4 -1.90 16.97 -27.25
CA GLY A 4 -1.48 18.03 -28.20
C GLY A 4 -2.19 19.38 -28.07
N ARG A 5 -3.33 19.48 -27.37
CA ARG A 5 -4.05 20.75 -27.21
C ARG A 5 -3.49 21.61 -26.06
N LYS A 6 -2.89 21.01 -25.04
CA LYS A 6 -2.29 21.76 -23.92
C LYS A 6 -1.01 22.47 -24.39
N HIS A 7 -0.17 21.79 -25.14
CA HIS A 7 1.04 22.40 -25.71
C HIS A 7 0.77 23.53 -26.71
N LEU A 8 -0.32 23.46 -27.42
CA LEU A 8 -0.69 24.54 -28.36
C LEU A 8 -1.23 25.79 -27.62
N ALA A 9 -1.95 25.60 -26.52
CA ALA A 9 -2.45 26.69 -25.67
C ALA A 9 -1.32 27.39 -24.93
N ASP A 10 -0.33 26.62 -24.42
CA ASP A 10 0.83 27.16 -23.72
C ASP A 10 1.79 27.87 -24.68
N ALA A 11 1.97 27.36 -25.90
CA ALA A 11 2.73 28.02 -26.96
C ALA A 11 2.06 29.34 -27.41
N LEU A 12 0.73 29.40 -27.46
CA LEU A 12 -0.03 30.62 -27.76
C LEU A 12 0.00 31.63 -26.61
N ALA A 13 0.08 31.18 -25.35
CA ALA A 13 0.25 32.04 -24.19
C ALA A 13 1.62 32.72 -24.18
N LYS A 14 2.69 31.95 -24.39
CA LYS A 14 4.09 32.47 -24.53
C LYS A 14 4.22 33.39 -25.73
N GLY A 15 3.61 33.07 -26.85
CA GLY A 15 3.59 33.93 -28.04
C GLY A 15 2.95 35.31 -27.77
N ARG A 16 1.96 35.38 -26.87
CA ARG A 16 1.28 36.63 -26.48
C ARG A 16 2.14 37.50 -25.59
N GLU A 17 2.97 36.93 -24.74
CA GLU A 17 3.88 37.66 -23.85
C GLU A 17 5.05 38.28 -24.61
N VAL A 18 5.65 37.55 -25.55
CA VAL A 18 6.70 38.06 -26.46
C VAL A 18 6.16 39.18 -27.36
N LEU A 19 4.90 39.09 -27.76
CA LEU A 19 4.23 40.08 -28.58
C LEU A 19 3.98 41.41 -27.86
N ALA A 20 3.68 41.35 -26.57
CA ALA A 20 3.52 42.53 -25.74
C ALA A 20 4.84 43.31 -25.57
N GLN A 21 5.95 42.61 -25.41
CA GLN A 21 7.31 43.18 -25.32
C GLN A 21 7.79 43.74 -26.64
N GLN A 22 7.42 43.16 -27.78
CA GLN A 22 7.78 43.71 -29.10
C GLN A 22 6.96 44.95 -29.51
N LYS A 23 5.75 45.13 -28.99
CA LYS A 23 4.92 46.31 -29.23
C LYS A 23 5.49 47.61 -28.58
N GLU A 24 6.19 47.50 -27.46
CA GLU A 24 6.87 48.63 -26.84
C GLU A 24 8.11 49.10 -27.62
N ALA A 25 8.76 48.19 -28.35
CA ALA A 25 9.97 48.48 -29.15
C ALA A 25 9.66 49.11 -30.53
N PHE A 26 8.44 49.01 -31.04
CA PHE A 26 8.04 49.44 -32.41
C PHE A 26 7.42 50.83 -32.53
N ALA A 27 7.51 51.69 -31.50
CA ALA A 27 6.98 53.05 -31.53
C ALA A 27 7.88 54.10 -32.16
N SER A 28 8.81 53.73 -33.03
CA SER A 28 9.60 54.71 -33.78
C SER A 28 9.42 54.60 -35.31
N GLU A 29 9.15 55.78 -35.89
CA GLU A 29 8.46 56.06 -37.13
C GLU A 29 9.29 55.88 -38.45
N THR A 30 10.41 55.17 -38.52
CA THR A 30 11.32 55.24 -39.63
C THR A 30 11.49 53.97 -40.48
N VAL A 31 10.69 52.92 -40.29
CA VAL A 31 10.87 51.62 -41.02
C VAL A 31 9.61 51.22 -41.83
N HIS A 32 8.73 52.17 -42.18
CA HIS A 32 7.38 51.85 -42.67
C HIS A 32 7.33 51.40 -44.15
N ASN A 33 8.25 51.74 -45.02
CA ASN A 33 8.08 51.52 -46.47
C ASN A 33 8.70 50.22 -47.04
N ASP A 34 9.72 49.66 -46.44
CA ASP A 34 10.33 48.38 -46.93
C ASP A 34 9.58 47.13 -46.39
N LEU A 35 8.85 47.32 -45.35
CA LEU A 35 8.04 46.25 -44.74
C LEU A 35 6.75 45.93 -45.52
N TRP A 36 6.22 46.91 -46.28
CA TRP A 36 4.99 46.69 -47.02
C TRP A 36 5.10 45.75 -48.20
N GLY A 37 6.26 45.78 -48.91
CA GLY A 37 6.56 44.86 -50.02
C GLY A 37 6.73 43.41 -49.55
N SER A 38 7.46 43.23 -48.46
CA SER A 38 7.66 41.93 -47.86
C SER A 38 6.38 41.37 -47.22
N LEU A 39 5.47 42.24 -46.75
CA LEU A 39 4.19 41.87 -46.19
C LEU A 39 3.20 41.32 -47.22
N GLN A 40 3.23 41.86 -48.45
CA GLN A 40 2.39 41.41 -49.56
C GLN A 40 2.78 40.00 -50.05
N ILE A 41 4.11 39.72 -50.13
CA ILE A 41 4.61 38.39 -50.51
C ILE A 41 4.30 37.37 -49.44
N ALA A 42 4.51 37.75 -48.16
CA ALA A 42 4.14 36.90 -47.03
C ALA A 42 2.63 36.61 -46.98
N LYS A 43 1.79 37.60 -47.31
CA LYS A 43 0.32 37.40 -47.37
C LYS A 43 -0.11 36.39 -48.44
N SER A 44 0.57 36.37 -49.65
CA SER A 44 0.26 35.40 -50.68
C SER A 44 0.67 33.98 -50.28
N GLN A 45 1.88 33.83 -49.69
CA GLN A 45 2.37 32.55 -49.19
C GLN A 45 1.53 32.01 -48.03
N ILE A 46 0.96 32.87 -47.21
CA ILE A 46 0.03 32.51 -46.14
C ILE A 46 -1.27 32.02 -46.64
N GLY A 47 -1.84 32.64 -47.69
CA GLY A 47 -3.07 32.15 -48.33
C GLY A 47 -2.90 30.69 -48.86
N GLU A 48 -1.73 30.41 -49.43
CA GLU A 48 -1.45 29.04 -49.92
C GLU A 48 -1.23 28.05 -48.74
N LEU A 49 -0.64 28.48 -47.64
CA LEU A 49 -0.46 27.68 -46.46
C LEU A 49 -1.77 27.50 -45.65
N GLU A 50 -2.63 28.49 -45.63
CA GLU A 50 -3.99 28.35 -45.03
C GLU A 50 -4.84 27.37 -45.81
N VAL A 51 -4.75 27.32 -47.14
CA VAL A 51 -5.45 26.32 -47.98
C VAL A 51 -4.85 24.93 -47.76
N ALA A 52 -3.53 24.78 -47.66
CA ALA A 52 -2.89 23.53 -47.36
C ALA A 52 -3.22 23.03 -45.95
N LEU A 53 -3.23 23.96 -44.99
CA LEU A 53 -3.60 23.65 -43.59
C LEU A 53 -5.07 23.26 -43.46
N ALA A 54 -5.97 23.89 -44.22
CA ALA A 54 -7.36 23.54 -44.27
C ALA A 54 -7.59 22.16 -44.89
N GLN A 55 -6.80 21.82 -45.95
CA GLN A 55 -6.81 20.49 -46.54
C GLN A 55 -6.29 19.43 -45.61
N GLU A 56 -5.17 19.69 -44.95
CA GLU A 56 -4.60 18.80 -43.91
C GLU A 56 -5.52 18.63 -42.71
N SER A 57 -6.16 19.72 -42.25
CA SER A 57 -7.18 19.68 -41.22
C SER A 57 -8.39 18.84 -41.58
N ALA A 58 -8.87 18.97 -42.86
CA ALA A 58 -9.98 18.16 -43.37
C ALA A 58 -9.60 16.67 -43.49
N GLU A 59 -8.35 16.42 -43.89
CA GLU A 59 -7.86 15.03 -44.02
C GLU A 59 -7.61 14.42 -42.63
N ARG A 60 -7.10 15.20 -41.68
CA ARG A 60 -6.98 14.82 -40.26
C ARG A 60 -8.33 14.56 -39.63
N GLN A 61 -9.34 15.38 -39.89
CA GLN A 61 -10.72 15.11 -39.49
C GLN A 61 -11.30 13.83 -40.10
N ARG A 62 -10.99 13.55 -41.36
CA ARG A 62 -11.39 12.31 -42.02
C ARG A 62 -10.71 11.09 -41.39
N LEU A 63 -9.40 11.19 -41.08
CA LEU A 63 -8.64 10.14 -40.42
C LEU A 63 -9.09 9.94 -38.99
N GLN A 64 -9.38 11.03 -38.27
CA GLN A 64 -9.90 10.99 -36.92
C GLN A 64 -11.31 10.38 -36.87
N SER A 65 -12.17 10.74 -37.80
CA SER A 65 -13.50 10.13 -37.96
C SER A 65 -13.42 8.65 -38.34
N ALA A 66 -12.44 8.27 -39.17
CA ALA A 66 -12.20 6.87 -39.53
C ALA A 66 -11.63 6.07 -38.36
N LEU A 67 -10.76 6.69 -37.55
CA LEU A 67 -10.21 6.13 -36.30
C LEU A 67 -11.30 5.97 -35.25
N GLU A 68 -12.15 6.97 -35.06
CA GLU A 68 -13.31 6.90 -34.17
C GLU A 68 -14.30 5.81 -34.56
N LYS A 69 -14.55 5.67 -35.90
CA LYS A 69 -15.38 4.56 -36.42
C LYS A 69 -14.70 3.19 -36.21
N SER A 70 -13.39 3.13 -36.37
CA SER A 70 -12.60 1.93 -36.10
C SER A 70 -12.61 1.57 -34.61
N ASN A 71 -12.42 2.57 -33.75
CA ASN A 71 -12.44 2.40 -32.29
C ASN A 71 -13.85 2.03 -31.81
N GLN A 72 -14.90 2.63 -32.38
CA GLN A 72 -16.28 2.22 -32.09
C GLN A 72 -16.55 0.77 -32.51
N LYS A 73 -16.00 0.36 -33.66
CA LYS A 73 -16.14 -1.01 -34.13
C LYS A 73 -15.29 -2.00 -33.31
N CYS A 74 -14.09 -1.60 -32.88
CA CYS A 74 -13.30 -2.35 -31.92
C CYS A 74 -14.00 -2.46 -30.56
N SER A 75 -14.54 -1.36 -30.04
CA SER A 75 -15.30 -1.37 -28.77
C SER A 75 -16.58 -2.21 -28.86
N GLN A 76 -17.21 -2.19 -30.02
CA GLN A 76 -18.39 -3.02 -30.29
C GLN A 76 -18.00 -4.51 -30.34
N LEU A 77 -16.90 -4.85 -31.01
CA LEU A 77 -16.37 -6.21 -31.06
C LEU A 77 -15.84 -6.67 -29.69
N GLN A 78 -15.21 -5.77 -28.93
CA GLN A 78 -14.80 -6.04 -27.53
C GLN A 78 -16.01 -6.25 -26.61
N ALA A 79 -17.08 -5.45 -26.78
CA ALA A 79 -18.33 -5.65 -26.06
C ALA A 79 -19.01 -6.98 -26.46
N GLU A 80 -18.96 -7.35 -27.74
CA GLU A 80 -19.48 -8.64 -28.23
C GLU A 80 -18.62 -9.81 -27.68
N VAL A 81 -17.30 -9.68 -27.66
CA VAL A 81 -16.39 -10.67 -27.07
C VAL A 81 -16.60 -10.74 -25.56
N SER A 82 -16.80 -9.61 -24.88
CA SER A 82 -17.08 -9.57 -23.45
C SER A 82 -18.47 -10.13 -23.12
N GLN A 83 -19.48 -9.85 -23.96
CA GLN A 83 -20.80 -10.50 -23.87
C GLN A 83 -20.73 -12.00 -24.17
N TRP A 84 -19.86 -12.40 -25.09
CA TRP A 84 -19.63 -13.81 -25.41
C TRP A 84 -18.88 -14.50 -24.24
N LYS A 85 -17.85 -13.86 -23.67
CA LYS A 85 -17.15 -14.34 -22.46
C LYS A 85 -18.10 -14.43 -21.27
N LEU A 86 -18.93 -13.41 -21.03
CA LEU A 86 -19.96 -13.42 -19.99
C LEU A 86 -21.04 -14.48 -20.27
N LYS A 87 -21.42 -14.67 -21.51
CA LYS A 87 -22.37 -15.69 -21.91
C LYS A 87 -21.78 -17.10 -21.80
N HIS A 88 -20.47 -17.22 -22.02
CA HIS A 88 -19.74 -18.46 -21.79
C HIS A 88 -19.61 -18.76 -20.29
N GLN A 89 -19.26 -17.77 -19.47
CA GLN A 89 -19.25 -17.91 -18.00
C GLN A 89 -20.66 -18.13 -17.44
N SER A 90 -21.66 -17.41 -17.97
CA SER A 90 -23.06 -17.65 -17.61
C SER A 90 -23.53 -19.03 -18.09
N THR A 91 -23.14 -19.44 -19.30
CA THR A 91 -23.44 -20.76 -19.81
C THR A 91 -22.74 -21.88 -19.03
N TYR A 92 -21.55 -21.60 -18.50
CA TYR A 92 -20.83 -22.52 -17.60
C TYR A 92 -21.55 -22.66 -16.24
N ARG A 93 -22.05 -21.52 -15.69
CA ARG A 93 -22.90 -21.52 -14.49
C ARG A 93 -24.27 -22.16 -14.75
N ASP A 94 -24.87 -21.87 -15.92
CA ASP A 94 -26.15 -22.43 -16.32
C ASP A 94 -26.06 -23.91 -16.68
N LEU A 95 -24.90 -24.38 -17.19
CA LEU A 95 -24.60 -25.81 -17.39
C LEU A 95 -24.47 -26.56 -16.07
N ARG A 96 -23.89 -25.95 -15.04
CA ARG A 96 -23.85 -26.53 -13.68
C ARG A 96 -25.28 -26.67 -13.11
N THR A 97 -26.13 -25.65 -13.38
CA THR A 97 -27.52 -25.66 -12.92
C THR A 97 -28.42 -26.55 -13.83
N GLN A 98 -28.17 -26.58 -15.14
CA GLN A 98 -28.91 -27.37 -16.08
C GLN A 98 -28.50 -28.85 -16.12
N ARG A 99 -27.24 -29.21 -15.75
CA ARG A 99 -26.85 -30.63 -15.63
C ARG A 99 -27.61 -31.37 -14.52
N GLN A 100 -28.06 -30.67 -13.50
CA GLN A 100 -29.05 -31.24 -12.57
C GLN A 100 -30.43 -31.42 -13.20
N ALA A 101 -30.76 -30.71 -14.30
CA ALA A 101 -32.04 -30.75 -14.96
C ALA A 101 -32.05 -31.55 -16.29
N THR A 102 -30.89 -31.85 -16.89
CA THR A 102 -30.85 -32.40 -18.26
C THR A 102 -30.20 -33.77 -18.38
N LYS A 103 -30.86 -34.78 -17.89
CA LYS A 103 -30.84 -36.13 -18.51
C LYS A 103 -31.54 -36.17 -19.90
N ARG A 104 -31.86 -34.97 -20.54
CA ARG A 104 -32.64 -34.86 -21.80
C ARG A 104 -32.09 -33.81 -22.78
N GLY A 105 -30.88 -33.98 -23.32
CA GLY A 105 -30.42 -32.96 -24.26
C GLY A 105 -29.21 -33.28 -25.15
N HIS A 106 -29.15 -34.50 -25.72
CA HIS A 106 -27.98 -34.90 -26.54
C HIS A 106 -27.91 -34.21 -27.94
N ASN A 107 -28.96 -33.46 -28.37
CA ASN A 107 -29.01 -32.90 -29.72
C ASN A 107 -28.60 -31.41 -29.84
N LYS A 108 -28.04 -30.77 -28.80
CA LYS A 108 -27.62 -29.36 -28.91
C LYS A 108 -26.11 -29.14 -29.08
N LEU A 109 -25.28 -30.16 -28.87
CA LEU A 109 -23.82 -30.03 -28.94
C LEU A 109 -23.25 -29.95 -30.35
N GLU A 110 -23.90 -30.58 -31.36
CA GLU A 110 -23.47 -30.50 -32.76
C GLU A 110 -23.62 -29.07 -33.33
N ILE A 111 -24.67 -28.35 -32.93
CA ILE A 111 -24.95 -26.99 -33.44
C ILE A 111 -23.92 -25.99 -32.88
N LEU A 112 -23.45 -26.17 -31.65
CA LEU A 112 -22.44 -25.32 -31.01
C LEU A 112 -21.04 -25.52 -31.59
N ALA A 113 -20.67 -26.74 -31.95
CA ALA A 113 -19.38 -27.04 -32.56
C ALA A 113 -19.23 -26.37 -33.94
N GLU A 114 -20.34 -26.32 -34.69
CA GLU A 114 -20.39 -25.67 -36.02
C GLU A 114 -20.29 -24.13 -35.89
N GLN A 115 -20.90 -23.54 -34.86
CA GLN A 115 -20.80 -22.10 -34.56
C GLN A 115 -19.39 -21.67 -34.09
N ILE A 116 -18.71 -22.49 -33.32
CA ILE A 116 -17.32 -22.26 -32.89
C ILE A 116 -16.36 -22.31 -34.09
N SER A 117 -16.59 -23.22 -35.07
CA SER A 117 -15.77 -23.28 -36.27
C SER A 117 -15.90 -22.02 -37.14
N ILE A 118 -17.12 -21.45 -37.22
CA ILE A 118 -17.37 -20.21 -37.95
C ILE A 118 -16.72 -19.02 -37.28
N LEU A 119 -16.78 -18.94 -35.97
CA LEU A 119 -16.17 -17.84 -35.18
C LEU A 119 -14.64 -17.85 -35.24
N LYS A 120 -14.00 -19.03 -35.20
CA LYS A 120 -12.54 -19.15 -35.38
C LYS A 120 -12.07 -18.70 -36.77
N LYS A 121 -12.90 -18.86 -37.78
CA LYS A 121 -12.59 -18.41 -39.14
C LYS A 121 -12.69 -16.89 -39.27
N VAL A 122 -13.67 -16.29 -38.64
CA VAL A 122 -13.85 -14.82 -38.56
C VAL A 122 -12.73 -14.13 -37.79
N GLU A 123 -12.23 -14.76 -36.75
CA GLU A 123 -11.12 -14.25 -35.93
C GLU A 123 -9.79 -14.26 -36.70
N ALA A 124 -9.52 -15.33 -37.49
CA ALA A 124 -8.34 -15.43 -38.31
C ALA A 124 -8.37 -14.39 -39.47
N ASP A 125 -9.52 -14.14 -40.06
CA ASP A 125 -9.72 -13.15 -41.14
C ASP A 125 -9.58 -11.71 -40.59
N ALA A 126 -10.06 -11.46 -39.36
CA ALA A 126 -9.92 -10.17 -38.68
C ALA A 126 -8.46 -9.87 -38.27
N SER A 127 -7.75 -10.89 -37.80
CA SER A 127 -6.33 -10.75 -37.40
C SER A 127 -5.42 -10.44 -38.59
N THR A 128 -5.70 -11.06 -39.75
CA THR A 128 -4.94 -10.80 -40.97
C THR A 128 -5.23 -9.40 -41.53
N CYS A 129 -6.43 -8.91 -41.39
CA CYS A 129 -6.82 -7.56 -41.78
C CYS A 129 -6.16 -6.48 -40.88
N LEU A 130 -6.04 -6.75 -39.61
CA LEU A 130 -5.37 -5.85 -38.63
C LEU A 130 -3.85 -5.79 -38.84
N LEU A 131 -3.21 -6.91 -39.15
CA LEU A 131 -1.78 -6.97 -39.43
C LEU A 131 -1.38 -6.17 -40.70
N ASN A 132 -2.16 -6.29 -41.77
CA ASN A 132 -1.95 -5.54 -42.99
C ASN A 132 -2.18 -4.04 -42.82
N ARG A 133 -3.14 -3.65 -41.95
CA ARG A 133 -3.41 -2.25 -41.61
C ARG A 133 -2.36 -1.62 -40.70
N SER A 134 -1.74 -2.42 -39.83
CA SER A 134 -0.62 -1.98 -38.97
C SER A 134 0.62 -1.62 -39.78
N GLN A 135 0.96 -2.45 -40.80
CA GLN A 135 2.11 -2.20 -41.70
C GLN A 135 1.92 -0.96 -42.59
N ASP A 136 0.70 -0.69 -43.02
CA ASP A 136 0.38 0.51 -43.79
C ASP A 136 0.39 1.77 -42.91
N SER A 137 0.03 1.64 -41.64
CA SER A 137 0.11 2.72 -40.64
C SER A 137 1.54 3.06 -40.26
N GLU A 138 2.44 2.09 -40.19
CA GLU A 138 3.88 2.34 -39.93
C GLU A 138 4.56 3.03 -41.12
N LYS A 139 4.21 2.69 -42.35
CA LYS A 139 4.71 3.40 -43.53
C LYS A 139 4.20 4.82 -43.62
N ALA A 140 2.94 5.05 -43.24
CA ALA A 140 2.36 6.39 -43.17
C ALA A 140 2.99 7.23 -42.07
N LEU A 141 3.32 6.63 -40.89
CA LEU A 141 4.00 7.29 -39.80
C LEU A 141 5.43 7.70 -40.16
N ALA A 142 6.16 6.85 -40.87
CA ALA A 142 7.52 7.18 -41.31
C ALA A 142 7.53 8.33 -42.34
N LEU A 143 6.53 8.39 -43.23
CA LEU A 143 6.33 9.50 -44.16
C LEU A 143 5.95 10.81 -43.45
N LEU A 144 5.11 10.71 -42.40
CA LEU A 144 4.71 11.85 -41.54
C LEU A 144 5.86 12.40 -40.71
N THR A 145 6.75 11.53 -40.25
CA THR A 145 7.94 11.96 -39.48
C THR A 145 8.90 12.78 -40.33
N LYS A 146 9.11 12.36 -41.59
CA LYS A 146 9.95 13.07 -42.57
C LYS A 146 9.33 14.41 -43.00
N ALA A 147 8.00 14.48 -43.08
CA ALA A 147 7.28 15.71 -43.37
C ALA A 147 7.32 16.69 -42.17
N ASN A 148 7.35 16.16 -40.96
CA ASN A 148 7.38 16.98 -39.72
C ASN A 148 8.75 17.66 -39.51
N GLU A 149 9.86 17.08 -39.95
CA GLU A 149 11.18 17.70 -39.92
C GLU A 149 11.29 18.88 -40.89
N GLY A 150 10.67 18.80 -42.06
CA GLY A 150 10.54 19.90 -43.02
C GLY A 150 9.69 21.04 -42.44
N LEU A 151 8.60 20.73 -41.80
CA LEU A 151 7.67 21.71 -41.22
C LEU A 151 8.25 22.51 -40.04
N ARG A 152 9.18 21.93 -39.26
CA ARG A 152 9.83 22.63 -38.14
C ARG A 152 10.70 23.79 -38.59
N SER A 153 11.32 23.69 -39.77
CA SER A 153 12.10 24.79 -40.34
C SER A 153 11.20 25.94 -40.82
N GLU A 154 9.99 25.60 -41.32
CA GLU A 154 9.02 26.57 -41.80
C GLU A 154 8.22 27.23 -40.67
N LEU A 155 8.04 26.52 -39.54
CA LEU A 155 7.29 27.05 -38.35
C LEU A 155 7.95 28.31 -37.77
N SER A 156 9.28 28.40 -37.85
CA SER A 156 10.03 29.56 -37.37
C SER A 156 9.71 30.87 -38.16
N HIS A 157 9.34 30.73 -39.43
CA HIS A 157 8.89 31.84 -40.26
C HIS A 157 7.39 32.19 -40.08
N LEU A 158 6.59 31.21 -39.64
CA LEU A 158 5.16 31.35 -39.42
C LEU A 158 4.80 32.11 -38.14
N MET A 159 5.68 32.11 -37.16
CA MET A 159 5.43 32.77 -35.86
C MET A 159 5.29 34.31 -35.99
N ALA A 160 5.90 34.91 -36.99
CA ALA A 160 5.78 36.35 -37.26
C ALA A 160 4.38 36.75 -37.81
N HIS A 161 3.69 35.79 -38.44
CA HIS A 161 2.38 36.04 -39.06
C HIS A 161 1.18 35.99 -38.09
N TRP A 162 1.30 35.23 -37.05
CA TRP A 162 0.17 35.03 -36.09
C TRP A 162 -0.17 36.30 -35.30
N THR A 163 0.69 37.29 -35.33
CA THR A 163 0.53 38.56 -34.61
C THR A 163 -0.69 39.35 -35.08
N MET A 164 -0.98 39.33 -36.37
CA MET A 164 -2.08 40.11 -36.95
C MET A 164 -3.45 39.43 -36.78
N GLN A 165 -3.48 38.08 -36.72
CA GLN A 165 -4.72 37.31 -36.41
C GLN A 165 -5.16 37.48 -34.97
N LEU A 166 -4.22 37.79 -34.07
CA LEU A 166 -4.50 38.02 -32.63
C LEU A 166 -5.31 39.29 -32.38
N GLU A 167 -5.14 40.35 -33.17
CA GLU A 167 -5.93 41.58 -32.98
C GLU A 167 -7.39 41.36 -33.36
N LYS A 168 -7.64 40.62 -34.45
CA LYS A 168 -9.04 40.26 -34.84
C LYS A 168 -9.69 39.30 -33.85
N SER A 169 -8.90 38.44 -33.20
CA SER A 169 -9.37 37.56 -32.14
C SER A 169 -9.57 38.29 -30.82
N ARG A 170 -8.79 39.34 -30.57
CA ARG A 170 -8.93 40.20 -29.39
C ARG A 170 -10.23 40.99 -29.40
N SER A 171 -10.60 41.58 -30.57
CA SER A 171 -11.91 42.26 -30.75
C SER A 171 -13.07 41.27 -30.55
N LYS A 172 -12.97 40.02 -31.08
CA LYS A 172 -13.97 38.96 -30.82
C LYS A 172 -14.00 38.51 -29.37
N LEU A 173 -12.82 38.49 -28.71
CA LEU A 173 -12.73 38.14 -27.29
C LEU A 173 -13.38 39.24 -26.41
N ASP A 174 -13.18 40.51 -26.74
CA ASP A 174 -13.78 41.61 -25.97
C ASP A 174 -15.31 41.64 -26.14
N THR A 175 -15.81 41.31 -27.33
CA THR A 175 -17.25 41.10 -27.56
C THR A 175 -17.75 39.91 -26.75
N SER A 176 -16.98 38.80 -26.74
CA SER A 176 -17.31 37.59 -25.96
C SER A 176 -17.25 37.84 -24.46
N LYS A 177 -16.30 38.69 -24.00
CA LYS A 177 -16.21 39.12 -22.58
C LYS A 177 -17.42 39.98 -22.19
N SER A 178 -17.86 40.85 -23.10
CA SER A 178 -19.07 41.65 -22.86
C SER A 178 -20.29 40.74 -22.75
N ASN A 179 -20.44 39.79 -23.66
CA ASN A 179 -21.50 38.79 -23.63
C ASN A 179 -21.42 37.89 -22.38
N LEU A 180 -20.21 37.49 -22.00
CA LEU A 180 -19.98 36.71 -20.77
C LEU A 180 -20.41 37.50 -19.52
N LYS A 181 -20.10 38.79 -19.50
CA LYS A 181 -20.49 39.67 -18.40
C LYS A 181 -22.03 39.83 -18.33
N ALA A 182 -22.69 39.97 -19.48
CA ALA A 182 -24.15 39.97 -19.53
C ALA A 182 -24.76 38.64 -19.05
N LEU A 183 -24.23 37.51 -19.51
CA LEU A 183 -24.63 36.18 -19.06
C LEU A 183 -24.36 35.96 -17.57
N GLN A 184 -23.24 36.46 -17.05
CA GLN A 184 -22.94 36.42 -15.62
C GLN A 184 -23.96 37.20 -14.80
N GLN A 185 -24.40 38.35 -15.30
CA GLN A 185 -25.46 39.14 -14.66
C GLN A 185 -26.78 38.38 -14.68
N GLU A 186 -27.11 37.75 -15.78
CA GLU A 186 -28.33 36.94 -15.92
C GLU A 186 -28.29 35.69 -15.01
N VAL A 187 -27.14 34.99 -14.95
CA VAL A 187 -26.92 33.86 -14.03
C VAL A 187 -27.06 34.35 -12.56
N THR A 188 -26.52 35.53 -12.24
CA THR A 188 -26.67 36.11 -10.90
C THR A 188 -28.10 36.44 -10.56
N ALA A 189 -28.87 36.95 -11.54
CA ALA A 189 -30.30 37.20 -11.39
C ALA A 189 -31.09 35.91 -11.20
N LEU A 190 -30.80 34.89 -12.01
CA LEU A 190 -31.39 33.52 -11.89
C LEU A 190 -31.03 32.84 -10.57
N GLN A 191 -29.79 32.99 -10.12
CA GLN A 191 -29.38 32.51 -8.79
C GLN A 191 -30.15 33.17 -7.66
N LYS A 192 -30.38 34.50 -7.74
CA LYS A 192 -31.21 35.21 -6.76
C LYS A 192 -32.67 34.73 -6.79
N VAL A 193 -33.21 34.45 -7.97
CA VAL A 193 -34.55 33.87 -8.13
C VAL A 193 -34.61 32.45 -7.57
N SER A 194 -33.60 31.63 -7.89
CA SER A 194 -33.48 30.26 -7.36
C SER A 194 -33.34 30.25 -5.84
N THR A 195 -32.51 31.16 -5.29
CA THR A 195 -32.35 31.29 -3.82
C THR A 195 -33.64 31.71 -3.14
N ARG A 196 -34.41 32.63 -3.76
CA ARG A 196 -35.73 33.05 -3.25
C ARG A 196 -36.74 31.88 -3.33
N ALA A 197 -36.78 31.16 -4.44
CA ALA A 197 -37.64 30.00 -4.63
C ALA A 197 -37.28 28.90 -3.60
N ARG A 198 -35.99 28.65 -3.40
CA ARG A 198 -35.50 27.69 -2.39
C ARG A 198 -35.93 28.12 -0.97
N ALA A 199 -35.77 29.40 -0.62
CA ALA A 199 -36.18 29.93 0.68
C ALA A 199 -37.70 29.85 0.90
N VAL A 200 -38.50 29.99 -0.17
CA VAL A 200 -39.95 29.79 -0.11
C VAL A 200 -40.32 28.31 0.07
N THR A 201 -39.64 27.44 -0.69
CA THR A 201 -39.84 25.98 -0.56
C THR A 201 -39.41 25.49 0.81
N GLU A 202 -38.28 25.96 1.33
CA GLU A 202 -37.79 25.60 2.67
C GLU A 202 -38.74 26.08 3.78
N ARG A 203 -39.31 27.33 3.63
CA ARG A 203 -40.36 27.80 4.54
C ARG A 203 -41.65 26.97 4.45
N GLY A 204 -42.03 26.58 3.23
CA GLY A 204 -43.18 25.69 3.02
C GLY A 204 -42.92 24.30 3.66
N ILE A 205 -41.74 23.72 3.42
CA ILE A 205 -41.34 22.48 4.04
C ILE A 205 -41.25 22.60 5.57
N ALA A 206 -40.72 23.70 6.09
CA ALA A 206 -40.65 23.96 7.52
C ALA A 206 -42.01 24.10 8.15
N SER A 207 -42.97 24.76 7.46
CA SER A 207 -44.36 24.89 7.89
C SER A 207 -45.08 23.51 7.91
N VAL A 208 -44.89 22.72 6.87
CA VAL A 208 -45.42 21.33 6.80
C VAL A 208 -44.77 20.45 7.86
N LYS A 209 -43.45 20.54 8.01
CA LYS A 209 -42.76 19.85 9.12
C LYS A 209 -43.24 20.27 10.49
N ALA A 210 -43.48 21.57 10.72
CA ALA A 210 -44.01 22.05 11.99
C ALA A 210 -45.43 21.51 12.26
N LYS A 211 -46.32 21.46 11.23
CA LYS A 211 -47.63 20.81 11.35
C LYS A 211 -47.51 19.31 11.65
N ILE A 212 -46.63 18.57 10.92
CA ILE A 212 -46.40 17.15 11.17
C ILE A 212 -45.80 16.91 12.55
N LEU A 213 -44.93 17.82 13.02
CA LEU A 213 -44.36 17.76 14.37
C LEU A 213 -45.39 18.04 15.46
N GLN A 214 -46.35 18.94 15.21
CA GLN A 214 -47.49 19.22 16.11
C GLN A 214 -48.43 18.02 16.23
N GLU A 215 -48.58 17.21 15.18
CA GLU A 215 -49.37 15.97 15.19
C GLU A 215 -48.63 14.76 15.76
N ARG A 216 -47.28 14.79 15.89
CA ARG A 216 -46.47 13.72 16.46
C ARG A 216 -45.75 14.17 17.72
N SER A 217 -46.50 14.22 18.79
CA SER A 217 -45.97 14.53 20.12
C SER A 217 -45.19 13.35 20.77
N VAL A 218 -45.16 12.19 20.14
CA VAL A 218 -44.62 10.94 20.75
C VAL A 218 -43.71 10.18 19.78
N HIS A 219 -42.52 9.83 20.20
CA HIS A 219 -41.59 8.93 19.50
C HIS A 219 -41.48 7.59 20.21
N ASN A 220 -41.91 6.53 19.53
CA ASN A 220 -41.80 5.16 20.03
C ASN A 220 -40.42 4.59 19.62
N LEU A 221 -39.57 4.28 20.60
CA LEU A 221 -38.29 3.60 20.37
C LEU A 221 -38.48 2.17 19.85
N LYS A 222 -39.63 1.56 20.15
CA LYS A 222 -39.98 0.19 19.76
C LYS A 222 -41.35 0.14 19.14
N GLU A 223 -41.48 -0.71 18.13
CA GLU A 223 -42.77 -1.16 17.57
C GLU A 223 -42.92 -2.65 17.82
N LYS A 224 -44.08 -3.06 18.37
CA LYS A 224 -44.33 -4.46 18.72
C LYS A 224 -43.20 -5.11 19.55
N GLY A 225 -42.57 -4.35 20.46
CA GLY A 225 -41.50 -4.79 21.33
C GLY A 225 -40.07 -4.83 20.68
N VAL A 226 -39.96 -4.52 19.40
CA VAL A 226 -38.72 -4.49 18.63
C VAL A 226 -38.29 -3.03 18.38
N TYR A 227 -37.04 -2.69 18.58
CA TYR A 227 -36.50 -1.34 18.24
C TYR A 227 -36.73 -1.05 16.75
N THR A 228 -37.16 0.18 16.46
CA THR A 228 -37.33 0.64 15.06
C THR A 228 -35.99 0.78 14.36
N ASN A 229 -35.96 0.75 13.03
CA ASN A 229 -34.72 0.95 12.28
C ASN A 229 -34.15 2.35 12.51
N ALA A 230 -35.03 3.39 12.61
CA ALA A 230 -34.60 4.74 12.94
C ALA A 230 -33.91 4.83 14.32
N THR A 231 -34.48 4.14 15.34
CA THR A 231 -33.83 4.04 16.66
C THR A 231 -32.44 3.37 16.56
N ARG A 232 -32.31 2.31 15.78
CA ARG A 232 -31.04 1.60 15.58
C ARG A 232 -29.99 2.49 14.91
N ASP A 233 -30.39 3.27 13.90
CA ASP A 233 -29.48 4.14 13.17
C ASP A 233 -29.00 5.30 14.06
N ILE A 234 -29.90 5.91 14.84
CA ILE A 234 -29.53 6.92 15.84
C ILE A 234 -28.55 6.34 16.88
N VAL A 235 -28.80 5.16 17.38
CA VAL A 235 -27.89 4.47 18.32
C VAL A 235 -26.49 4.31 17.72
N CYS A 236 -26.38 3.83 16.49
CA CYS A 236 -25.10 3.66 15.82
C CYS A 236 -24.36 4.98 15.58
N LEU A 237 -25.07 6.04 15.17
CA LEU A 237 -24.50 7.36 15.00
C LEU A 237 -23.97 7.94 16.32
N LEU A 238 -24.72 7.82 17.40
CA LEU A 238 -24.29 8.30 18.72
C LEU A 238 -23.07 7.53 19.25
N VAL A 239 -23.03 6.21 19.03
CA VAL A 239 -21.86 5.42 19.42
C VAL A 239 -20.63 5.83 18.59
N LYS A 240 -20.77 6.05 17.26
CA LYS A 240 -19.71 6.56 16.40
C LYS A 240 -19.21 7.95 16.87
N ALA A 241 -20.12 8.81 17.29
CA ALA A 241 -19.79 10.13 17.86
C ALA A 241 -19.10 10.05 19.23
N GLY A 242 -18.89 8.85 19.77
CA GLY A 242 -18.21 8.67 21.06
C GLY A 242 -19.12 8.64 22.27
N CYS A 243 -20.44 8.64 22.08
CA CYS A 243 -21.38 8.56 23.20
C CYS A 243 -21.29 7.18 23.89
N SER A 244 -21.09 7.19 25.21
CA SER A 244 -21.06 5.98 26.00
C SER A 244 -22.40 5.23 25.93
N HIS A 245 -22.35 3.90 25.81
CA HIS A 245 -23.52 3.03 25.73
C HIS A 245 -24.55 3.27 26.86
N ASN A 246 -24.10 3.70 28.03
CA ASN A 246 -24.98 3.97 29.17
C ASN A 246 -25.79 5.25 29.02
N TYR A 247 -25.31 6.20 28.21
CA TYR A 247 -25.94 7.53 28.04
C TYR A 247 -26.75 7.66 26.75
N ILE A 248 -26.73 6.66 25.86
CA ILE A 248 -27.43 6.69 24.56
C ILE A 248 -28.93 7.02 24.75
N TYR A 249 -29.62 6.32 25.67
CA TYR A 249 -31.03 6.60 25.94
C TYR A 249 -31.25 8.04 26.45
N THR A 250 -30.41 8.48 27.39
CA THR A 250 -30.51 9.84 27.95
C THR A 250 -30.32 10.89 26.87
N VAL A 251 -29.33 10.72 25.99
CA VAL A 251 -29.08 11.66 24.90
C VAL A 251 -30.28 11.72 23.94
N ILE A 252 -30.78 10.55 23.49
CA ILE A 252 -31.95 10.49 22.61
C ILE A 252 -33.17 11.16 23.26
N SER A 253 -33.49 10.78 24.49
CA SER A 253 -34.67 11.33 25.19
C SER A 253 -34.54 12.82 25.46
N THR A 254 -33.33 13.32 25.77
CA THR A 254 -33.11 14.77 25.99
C THR A 254 -33.24 15.57 24.70
N ILE A 255 -32.64 15.07 23.59
CA ILE A 255 -32.77 15.75 22.28
C ILE A 255 -34.22 15.78 21.84
N LEU A 256 -34.95 14.66 21.94
CA LEU A 256 -36.35 14.61 21.54
C LEU A 256 -37.24 15.49 22.44
N ALA A 257 -36.97 15.47 23.74
CA ALA A 257 -37.69 16.34 24.70
C ALA A 257 -37.47 17.83 24.42
N SER A 258 -36.25 18.23 24.03
CA SER A 258 -35.97 19.63 23.62
C SER A 258 -36.73 20.05 22.35
N ALA A 259 -37.10 19.07 21.51
CA ALA A 259 -37.95 19.27 20.33
C ALA A 259 -39.45 19.13 20.64
N GLY A 260 -39.84 19.01 21.89
CA GLY A 260 -41.24 18.82 22.33
C GLY A 260 -41.81 17.43 22.06
N ILE A 261 -40.93 16.41 21.83
CA ILE A 261 -41.33 15.04 21.51
C ILE A 261 -41.10 14.14 22.74
N GLU A 262 -42.15 13.50 23.22
CA GLU A 262 -42.05 12.51 24.28
C GLU A 262 -41.48 11.17 23.76
N THR A 263 -40.55 10.60 24.49
CA THR A 263 -39.91 9.31 24.11
C THR A 263 -40.55 8.18 24.90
N ILE A 264 -41.19 7.23 24.23
CA ILE A 264 -41.74 6.02 24.85
C ILE A 264 -40.77 4.85 24.67
N GLY A 265 -40.41 4.23 25.79
CA GLY A 265 -39.52 3.06 25.89
C GLY A 265 -38.15 3.43 26.48
N SER A 266 -37.27 2.48 26.52
CA SER A 266 -35.90 2.64 27.04
C SER A 266 -34.91 1.81 26.24
N ILE A 267 -33.63 2.21 26.25
CA ILE A 267 -32.53 1.48 25.58
C ILE A 267 -31.50 1.13 26.65
N SER A 268 -31.28 -0.16 26.87
CA SER A 268 -30.24 -0.62 27.80
C SER A 268 -28.88 -0.72 27.10
N ARG A 269 -27.78 -0.65 27.88
CA ARG A 269 -26.42 -0.91 27.40
C ARG A 269 -26.31 -2.20 26.58
N THR A 270 -26.98 -3.27 27.06
CA THR A 270 -26.99 -4.58 26.36
C THR A 270 -27.70 -4.48 25.01
N SER A 271 -28.79 -3.68 24.92
CA SER A 271 -29.49 -3.44 23.67
C SER A 271 -28.63 -2.65 22.69
N VAL A 272 -27.90 -1.64 23.16
CA VAL A 272 -26.92 -0.91 22.32
C VAL A 272 -25.89 -1.87 21.74
N ALA A 273 -25.28 -2.71 22.56
CA ALA A 273 -24.30 -3.69 22.12
C ALA A 273 -24.86 -4.71 21.10
N ARG A 274 -26.15 -5.08 21.24
CA ARG A 274 -26.84 -5.95 20.26
C ARG A 274 -27.07 -5.25 18.94
N ILE A 275 -27.55 -4.00 18.97
CA ILE A 275 -27.76 -3.19 17.76
C ILE A 275 -26.46 -3.05 16.97
N ILE A 276 -25.33 -2.80 17.64
CA ILE A 276 -24.03 -2.74 16.99
C ILE A 276 -23.69 -4.06 16.30
N ARG A 277 -23.92 -5.21 16.96
CA ARG A 277 -23.67 -6.53 16.36
C ARG A 277 -24.60 -6.84 15.19
N GLU A 278 -25.87 -6.42 15.23
CA GLU A 278 -26.79 -6.52 14.10
C GLU A 278 -26.18 -5.85 12.85
N ARG A 279 -25.58 -4.66 13.02
CA ARG A 279 -24.91 -3.92 11.93
C ARG A 279 -23.65 -4.62 11.43
N TYR A 280 -22.88 -5.25 12.31
CA TYR A 280 -21.73 -6.07 11.95
C TYR A 280 -22.11 -7.25 11.05
N ILE A 281 -23.19 -7.96 11.43
CA ILE A 281 -23.69 -9.09 10.65
C ILE A 281 -24.21 -8.61 9.29
N ALA A 282 -24.92 -7.49 9.24
CA ALA A 282 -25.40 -6.89 8.00
C ALA A 282 -24.24 -6.52 7.07
N ALA A 283 -23.14 -5.93 7.60
CA ALA A 283 -21.96 -5.60 6.82
C ALA A 283 -21.27 -6.86 6.25
N GLN A 284 -21.24 -7.96 7.01
CA GLN A 284 -20.70 -9.22 6.51
C GLN A 284 -21.58 -9.85 5.43
N ILE A 285 -22.90 -9.75 5.53
CA ILE A 285 -23.84 -10.21 4.48
C ILE A 285 -23.66 -9.36 3.21
N GLN A 286 -23.48 -8.04 3.36
CA GLN A 286 -23.14 -7.14 2.23
C GLN A 286 -21.89 -7.61 1.52
N LEU A 287 -20.80 -7.87 2.26
CA LEU A 287 -19.54 -8.36 1.70
C LEU A 287 -19.73 -9.66 0.93
N GLY A 288 -20.47 -10.63 1.50
CA GLY A 288 -20.79 -11.89 0.81
C GLY A 288 -21.56 -11.67 -0.48
N HIS A 289 -22.52 -10.76 -0.48
CA HIS A 289 -23.29 -10.38 -1.68
C HIS A 289 -22.42 -9.72 -2.74
N GLU A 290 -21.62 -8.72 -2.35
CA GLU A 290 -20.79 -7.96 -3.30
C GLU A 290 -19.67 -8.83 -3.88
N MET A 291 -18.96 -9.63 -3.07
CA MET A 291 -17.93 -10.56 -3.55
C MET A 291 -18.52 -11.65 -4.45
N LYS A 292 -19.71 -12.18 -4.13
CA LYS A 292 -20.41 -13.11 -5.02
C LYS A 292 -20.65 -12.52 -6.40
N ASN A 293 -21.11 -11.27 -6.48
CA ASN A 293 -21.51 -10.59 -7.70
C ASN A 293 -20.37 -9.86 -8.40
N ALA A 294 -19.19 -9.79 -7.77
CA ALA A 294 -17.99 -9.26 -8.39
C ALA A 294 -17.50 -10.21 -9.48
N GLU A 295 -16.98 -9.64 -10.56
CA GLU A 295 -16.26 -10.38 -11.61
C GLU A 295 -14.85 -10.74 -11.12
N SER A 296 -14.19 -9.81 -10.50
CA SER A 296 -12.85 -9.93 -9.94
C SER A 296 -12.74 -9.14 -8.64
N MET A 297 -11.75 -9.46 -7.84
CA MET A 297 -11.42 -8.71 -6.64
C MET A 297 -9.93 -8.80 -6.35
N THR A 298 -9.42 -7.82 -5.62
CA THR A 298 -8.08 -7.82 -5.05
C THR A 298 -8.14 -7.57 -3.54
N PHE A 299 -7.14 -8.06 -2.83
CA PHE A 299 -7.04 -7.84 -1.39
C PHE A 299 -6.00 -6.77 -1.08
N SER A 300 -6.16 -6.11 0.06
CA SER A 300 -5.08 -5.36 0.67
C SER A 300 -5.06 -5.61 2.18
N ALA A 301 -3.86 -5.58 2.74
CA ALA A 301 -3.63 -5.78 4.16
C ALA A 301 -2.52 -4.87 4.67
N ASP A 302 -2.55 -4.65 5.99
CA ASP A 302 -1.48 -3.99 6.73
C ASP A 302 -1.53 -4.43 8.18
N GLY A 303 -0.37 -4.46 8.83
CA GLY A 303 -0.20 -4.91 10.19
C GLY A 303 0.26 -3.80 11.14
N THR A 304 -0.13 -3.89 12.40
CA THR A 304 0.40 -3.04 13.48
C THR A 304 0.42 -3.79 14.78
N SER A 305 1.40 -3.46 15.63
CA SER A 305 1.41 -3.91 17.01
C SER A 305 0.79 -2.84 17.92
N HIS A 306 -0.07 -3.26 18.83
CA HIS A 306 -0.61 -2.40 19.88
C HIS A 306 -0.72 -3.15 21.19
N ARG A 307 -0.01 -2.69 22.22
CA ARG A 307 0.05 -3.34 23.56
C ARG A 307 0.44 -4.82 23.45
N SER A 308 1.50 -5.09 22.71
CA SER A 308 2.07 -6.43 22.48
C SER A 308 1.10 -7.44 21.86
N ILE A 309 0.12 -6.95 21.11
CA ILE A 309 -0.77 -7.78 20.27
C ILE A 309 -0.68 -7.26 18.84
N ASN A 310 -0.45 -8.16 17.90
CA ASN A 310 -0.44 -7.84 16.48
C ASN A 310 -1.88 -7.79 15.96
N TYR A 311 -2.16 -6.77 15.14
CA TYR A 311 -3.45 -6.55 14.51
C TYR A 311 -3.25 -6.35 13.02
N ASN A 312 -4.06 -7.05 12.22
CA ASN A 312 -4.06 -6.93 10.76
C ASN A 312 -5.37 -6.28 10.30
N SER A 313 -5.27 -5.18 9.56
CA SER A 313 -6.37 -4.57 8.83
C SER A 313 -6.50 -5.22 7.46
N ARG A 314 -7.73 -5.40 6.96
CA ARG A 314 -7.99 -6.07 5.69
C ARG A 314 -9.08 -5.37 4.91
N HIS A 315 -8.83 -5.20 3.61
CA HIS A 315 -9.79 -4.66 2.66
C HIS A 315 -9.90 -5.55 1.42
N VAL A 316 -11.04 -5.48 0.77
CA VAL A 316 -11.26 -6.04 -0.57
C VAL A 316 -11.64 -4.91 -1.53
N HIS A 317 -11.03 -4.91 -2.69
CA HIS A 317 -11.31 -3.97 -3.78
C HIS A 317 -12.04 -4.71 -4.89
N LEU A 318 -13.18 -4.17 -5.31
CA LEU A 318 -14.04 -4.82 -6.29
C LEU A 318 -14.96 -3.79 -6.98
N LEU A 319 -15.68 -4.20 -8.00
CA LEU A 319 -16.77 -3.43 -8.59
C LEU A 319 -18.07 -3.77 -7.87
N ALA A 320 -18.63 -2.81 -7.12
CA ALA A 320 -19.90 -2.95 -6.39
C ALA A 320 -20.97 -1.98 -6.88
N GLU A 321 -22.22 -2.32 -6.62
CA GLU A 321 -23.36 -1.42 -6.85
C GLU A 321 -23.28 -0.19 -5.94
N ASN A 322 -23.65 0.97 -6.46
CA ASN A 322 -23.81 2.17 -5.66
C ASN A 322 -25.24 2.24 -5.10
N TYR A 323 -25.43 1.79 -3.87
CA TYR A 323 -26.73 1.75 -3.21
C TYR A 323 -27.29 3.12 -2.81
N ALA A 324 -26.49 4.19 -2.90
CA ALA A 324 -26.96 5.55 -2.54
C ALA A 324 -27.72 6.23 -3.68
N LEU A 325 -27.62 5.72 -4.90
CA LEU A 325 -28.29 6.29 -6.07
C LEU A 325 -29.63 5.59 -6.35
N PRO A 326 -30.73 6.32 -6.56
CA PRO A 326 -31.99 5.74 -6.99
C PRO A 326 -31.83 5.06 -8.36
N GLY A 327 -32.17 3.78 -8.45
CA GLY A 327 -32.05 3.02 -9.69
C GLY A 327 -30.78 2.20 -9.88
N GLY A 328 -29.89 2.21 -8.96
CA GLY A 328 -28.78 1.37 -8.53
C GLY A 328 -28.02 0.41 -9.45
N ASN A 329 -28.11 0.52 -10.78
CA ASN A 329 -27.47 -0.41 -11.73
C ASN A 329 -26.03 -0.01 -12.13
N THR A 330 -25.49 1.09 -11.64
CA THR A 330 -24.13 1.50 -11.95
C THR A 330 -23.16 0.90 -10.94
N LYS A 331 -22.32 -0.04 -11.41
CA LYS A 331 -21.19 -0.53 -10.63
C LYS A 331 -20.07 0.50 -10.62
N GLN A 332 -19.43 0.65 -9.47
CA GLN A 332 -18.26 1.51 -9.28
C GLN A 332 -17.17 0.77 -8.52
N ARG A 333 -15.93 1.22 -8.67
CA ARG A 333 -14.82 0.74 -7.83
C ARG A 333 -15.13 1.04 -6.38
N ALA A 334 -15.01 0.06 -5.53
CA ALA A 334 -15.30 0.15 -4.12
C ALA A 334 -14.23 -0.59 -3.32
N THR A 335 -13.73 0.08 -2.29
CA THR A 335 -12.94 -0.53 -1.24
C THR A 335 -13.87 -0.90 -0.10
N ARG A 336 -13.83 -2.15 0.34
CA ARG A 336 -14.66 -2.65 1.43
C ARG A 336 -13.79 -3.14 2.57
N PHE A 337 -14.05 -2.62 3.74
CA PHE A 337 -13.36 -3.01 4.96
C PHE A 337 -13.90 -4.33 5.50
N LEU A 338 -13.03 -5.32 5.70
CA LEU A 338 -13.36 -6.63 6.25
C LEU A 338 -13.18 -6.70 7.76
N GLY A 339 -12.58 -5.69 8.35
CA GLY A 339 -12.31 -5.58 9.78
C GLY A 339 -10.83 -5.69 10.13
N ILE A 340 -10.54 -5.47 11.40
CA ILE A 340 -9.24 -5.69 12.01
C ILE A 340 -9.29 -7.01 12.77
N GLN A 341 -8.24 -7.80 12.68
CA GLN A 341 -8.11 -9.06 13.40
C GLN A 341 -6.85 -9.07 14.24
N SER A 342 -6.94 -9.69 15.43
CA SER A 342 -5.77 -9.93 16.26
C SER A 342 -5.08 -11.21 15.84
N SER A 343 -3.77 -11.14 15.62
CA SER A 343 -2.94 -12.28 15.29
C SER A 343 -2.39 -12.93 16.56
N ARG A 344 -2.19 -14.25 16.54
CA ARG A 344 -1.63 -15.02 17.66
C ARG A 344 -0.10 -14.92 17.68
N ASP A 345 0.55 -15.05 16.52
CA ASP A 345 2.02 -15.06 16.40
C ASP A 345 2.57 -14.14 15.30
N GLY A 346 1.71 -13.58 14.44
CA GLY A 346 2.12 -12.70 13.36
C GLY A 346 2.77 -13.41 12.16
N SER A 347 2.74 -14.76 12.09
CA SER A 347 3.27 -15.51 10.94
C SER A 347 2.40 -15.34 9.70
N SER A 348 2.98 -15.60 8.53
CA SER A 348 2.27 -15.57 7.25
C SER A 348 1.24 -16.68 7.15
N GLU A 349 1.54 -17.85 7.67
CA GLU A 349 0.64 -18.98 7.72
C GLU A 349 -0.62 -18.68 8.53
N GLU A 350 -0.46 -18.04 9.69
CA GLU A 350 -1.59 -17.58 10.48
C GLU A 350 -2.38 -16.50 9.75
N SER A 351 -1.69 -15.58 9.09
CA SER A 351 -2.34 -14.50 8.33
C SER A 351 -3.25 -15.06 7.24
N VAL A 352 -2.80 -16.06 6.48
CA VAL A 352 -3.61 -16.69 5.42
C VAL A 352 -4.74 -17.53 6.00
N MET A 353 -4.51 -18.27 7.09
CA MET A 353 -5.56 -18.98 7.82
C MET A 353 -6.66 -18.02 8.32
N ASP A 354 -6.28 -16.86 8.83
CA ASP A 354 -7.23 -15.84 9.26
C ASP A 354 -8.01 -15.23 8.07
N TRP A 355 -7.43 -15.12 6.86
CA TRP A 355 -8.16 -14.80 5.65
C TRP A 355 -9.21 -15.86 5.33
N GLU A 356 -8.82 -17.11 5.36
CA GLU A 356 -9.71 -18.25 5.13
C GLU A 356 -10.89 -18.27 6.12
N ILE A 357 -10.62 -18.15 7.42
CA ILE A 357 -11.65 -18.09 8.47
C ILE A 357 -12.61 -16.93 8.23
N THR A 358 -12.08 -15.75 7.86
CA THR A 358 -12.88 -14.55 7.61
C THR A 358 -13.81 -14.75 6.42
N LEU A 359 -13.28 -15.23 5.30
CA LEU A 359 -14.05 -15.46 4.09
C LEU A 359 -15.11 -16.57 4.30
N LYS A 360 -14.73 -17.67 4.91
CA LYS A 360 -15.69 -18.76 5.25
C LYS A 360 -16.81 -18.27 6.15
N LYS A 361 -16.51 -17.41 7.13
CA LYS A 361 -17.53 -16.80 8.00
C LYS A 361 -18.49 -15.89 7.21
N ILE A 362 -17.97 -15.03 6.33
CA ILE A 362 -18.76 -14.16 5.46
C ILE A 362 -19.69 -15.00 4.56
N ILE A 363 -19.14 -16.03 3.93
CA ILE A 363 -19.87 -16.98 3.10
C ILE A 363 -21.01 -17.64 3.87
N GLN A 364 -20.70 -18.18 5.04
CA GLN A 364 -21.69 -18.85 5.91
C GLN A 364 -22.82 -17.90 6.29
N LEU A 365 -22.52 -16.68 6.69
CA LEU A 365 -23.52 -15.68 7.07
C LEU A 365 -24.40 -15.28 5.88
N TYR A 366 -23.80 -15.06 4.71
CA TYR A 366 -24.53 -14.73 3.50
C TYR A 366 -25.42 -15.90 3.05
N ASN A 367 -24.89 -17.10 2.91
CA ASN A 367 -25.61 -18.27 2.43
C ASN A 367 -26.77 -18.68 3.37
N ASN A 368 -26.60 -18.51 4.67
CA ASN A 368 -27.64 -18.83 5.67
C ASN A 368 -28.67 -17.72 5.80
N SER A 369 -28.40 -16.49 5.32
CA SER A 369 -29.35 -15.38 5.42
C SER A 369 -30.57 -15.60 4.52
N PRO A 370 -31.77 -15.13 4.92
CA PRO A 370 -32.93 -15.15 4.04
C PRO A 370 -32.68 -14.44 2.73
N PHE A 371 -31.97 -13.30 2.78
CA PHE A 371 -31.54 -12.55 1.60
C PHE A 371 -30.68 -13.39 0.66
N GLY A 372 -29.63 -14.07 1.17
CA GLY A 372 -28.77 -14.94 0.39
C GLY A 372 -29.53 -16.11 -0.25
N LYS A 373 -30.45 -16.73 0.49
CA LYS A 373 -31.28 -17.83 0.00
C LYS A 373 -32.21 -17.40 -1.14
N ARG A 374 -32.80 -16.21 -1.08
CA ARG A 374 -33.62 -15.64 -2.14
C ARG A 374 -32.81 -15.35 -3.43
N SER A 375 -31.52 -15.17 -3.33
CA SER A 375 -30.65 -14.92 -4.49
C SER A 375 -30.47 -16.15 -5.40
N GLY A 376 -30.97 -17.32 -5.02
CA GLY A 376 -31.08 -18.53 -5.83
C GLY A 376 -29.77 -19.31 -6.04
N SER A 377 -28.62 -18.80 -5.61
CA SER A 377 -27.33 -19.51 -5.69
C SER A 377 -26.48 -19.24 -4.45
N LEU A 378 -25.88 -20.30 -3.93
CA LEU A 378 -24.91 -20.23 -2.85
C LEU A 378 -23.55 -19.83 -3.39
N VAL A 379 -22.74 -19.21 -2.56
CA VAL A 379 -21.33 -18.91 -2.85
C VAL A 379 -20.46 -19.89 -2.08
N THR A 380 -19.42 -20.40 -2.72
CA THR A 380 -18.44 -21.26 -2.08
C THR A 380 -17.14 -20.50 -1.84
N PHE A 381 -16.28 -21.05 -0.99
CA PHE A 381 -14.95 -20.48 -0.76
C PHE A 381 -14.10 -20.52 -2.03
N ILE A 382 -14.21 -21.61 -2.79
CA ILE A 382 -13.54 -21.79 -4.08
C ILE A 382 -13.98 -20.72 -5.08
N ASP A 383 -15.29 -20.42 -5.18
CA ASP A 383 -15.80 -19.37 -6.05
C ASP A 383 -15.19 -17.98 -5.78
N LEU A 384 -14.93 -17.68 -4.50
CA LEU A 384 -14.31 -16.42 -4.13
C LEU A 384 -12.82 -16.39 -4.47
N LEU A 385 -12.09 -17.48 -4.19
CA LEU A 385 -10.65 -17.54 -4.47
C LEU A 385 -10.32 -17.48 -5.96
N ILE A 386 -11.13 -18.09 -6.81
CA ILE A 386 -10.95 -17.99 -8.26
C ILE A 386 -11.04 -16.54 -8.75
N LYS A 387 -11.86 -15.71 -8.10
CA LYS A 387 -12.02 -14.28 -8.44
C LYS A 387 -10.93 -13.38 -7.85
N LEU A 388 -10.06 -13.90 -7.00
CA LEU A 388 -8.97 -13.16 -6.40
C LEU A 388 -7.86 -12.96 -7.43
N MET A 389 -7.62 -11.72 -7.87
CA MET A 389 -6.70 -11.37 -8.95
C MET A 389 -5.40 -10.73 -8.46
N GLY A 390 -5.25 -10.51 -7.17
CA GLY A 390 -4.02 -9.95 -6.63
C GLY A 390 -4.14 -9.40 -5.23
N MET A 391 -3.01 -8.88 -4.74
CA MET A 391 -2.89 -8.28 -3.42
C MET A 391 -2.00 -7.04 -3.45
N ASN A 392 -2.45 -5.97 -2.77
CA ASN A 392 -1.65 -4.79 -2.45
C ASN A 392 -1.26 -4.81 -0.98
N SER A 393 0.02 -4.63 -0.69
CA SER A 393 0.51 -4.60 0.69
C SER A 393 1.83 -3.83 0.81
N ASP A 394 2.42 -3.82 1.99
CA ASP A 394 3.78 -3.38 2.24
C ASP A 394 4.82 -4.29 1.54
N HIS A 395 6.05 -3.80 1.43
CA HIS A 395 7.18 -4.52 0.82
C HIS A 395 7.92 -5.45 1.78
N CYS A 396 7.49 -5.60 3.02
CA CYS A 396 8.17 -6.47 3.97
C CYS A 396 8.09 -7.95 3.52
N SER A 397 9.06 -8.74 3.96
CA SER A 397 9.16 -10.15 3.56
C SER A 397 7.94 -10.97 3.96
N LYS A 398 7.32 -10.62 5.10
CA LYS A 398 6.08 -11.25 5.58
C LYS A 398 4.92 -11.03 4.61
N GLU A 399 4.65 -9.78 4.22
CA GLU A 399 3.54 -9.45 3.35
C GLU A 399 3.71 -10.05 1.94
N LYS A 400 4.94 -10.11 1.42
CA LYS A 400 5.24 -10.82 0.18
C LYS A 400 4.99 -12.33 0.30
N LYS A 401 5.30 -12.91 1.45
CA LYS A 401 5.00 -14.31 1.74
C LYS A 401 3.50 -14.54 1.86
N ASP A 402 2.76 -13.65 2.51
CA ASP A 402 1.29 -13.68 2.60
C ASP A 402 0.67 -13.69 1.21
N ALA A 403 1.13 -12.82 0.30
CA ALA A 403 0.65 -12.77 -1.08
C ALA A 403 0.92 -14.07 -1.84
N ARG A 404 2.13 -14.63 -1.71
CA ARG A 404 2.48 -15.92 -2.32
C ARG A 404 1.60 -17.07 -1.81
N LEU A 405 1.37 -17.13 -0.50
CA LEU A 405 0.50 -18.17 0.08
C LEU A 405 -0.97 -18.01 -0.36
N LEU A 406 -1.44 -16.77 -0.56
CA LEU A 406 -2.77 -16.52 -1.15
C LEU A 406 -2.85 -16.92 -2.62
N GLU A 407 -1.78 -16.73 -3.39
CA GLU A 407 -1.66 -17.21 -4.76
C GLU A 407 -1.69 -18.74 -4.81
N GLU A 408 -0.95 -19.42 -3.93
CA GLU A 408 -0.98 -20.87 -3.78
C GLU A 408 -2.39 -21.38 -3.41
N LEU A 409 -3.07 -20.67 -2.50
CA LEU A 409 -4.45 -20.99 -2.12
C LEU A 409 -5.44 -20.79 -3.29
N LYS A 410 -5.24 -19.75 -4.11
CA LYS A 410 -6.01 -19.58 -5.35
C LYS A 410 -5.75 -20.72 -6.33
N ALA A 411 -4.49 -21.11 -6.53
CA ALA A 411 -4.14 -22.21 -7.42
C ALA A 411 -4.78 -23.53 -6.95
N TRP A 412 -4.79 -23.79 -5.65
CA TRP A 412 -5.53 -24.91 -5.06
C TRP A 412 -7.03 -24.82 -5.40
N ALA A 413 -7.66 -23.66 -5.23
CA ALA A 413 -9.09 -23.48 -5.52
C ALA A 413 -9.42 -23.70 -7.02
N VAL A 414 -8.54 -23.26 -7.91
CA VAL A 414 -8.67 -23.52 -9.35
C VAL A 414 -8.62 -25.03 -9.61
N ASN A 415 -7.65 -25.74 -9.02
CA ASN A 415 -7.55 -27.18 -9.18
C ASN A 415 -8.78 -27.89 -8.60
N GLN A 416 -9.29 -27.46 -7.45
CA GLN A 416 -10.52 -28.01 -6.88
C GLN A 416 -11.71 -27.83 -7.83
N SER A 417 -11.89 -26.65 -8.40
CA SER A 417 -12.99 -26.37 -9.33
C SER A 417 -12.91 -27.22 -10.60
N LEU A 418 -11.73 -27.30 -11.21
CA LEU A 418 -11.52 -28.09 -12.41
C LEU A 418 -11.65 -29.60 -12.12
N GLY A 419 -11.17 -30.05 -10.97
CA GLY A 419 -11.31 -31.45 -10.55
C GLY A 419 -12.74 -31.85 -10.29
N GLU A 420 -13.54 -31.00 -9.64
CA GLU A 420 -14.99 -31.19 -9.49
C GLU A 420 -15.69 -31.32 -10.86
N GLU A 421 -15.29 -30.50 -11.84
CA GLU A 421 -15.83 -30.57 -13.21
C GLU A 421 -15.50 -31.89 -13.88
N VAL A 422 -14.24 -32.33 -13.81
CA VAL A 422 -13.81 -33.64 -14.35
C VAL A 422 -14.60 -34.78 -13.68
N MET A 423 -14.76 -34.72 -12.36
CA MET A 423 -15.54 -35.73 -11.66
C MET A 423 -17.01 -35.79 -12.06
N LEU A 424 -17.61 -34.65 -12.37
CA LEU A 424 -19.01 -34.60 -12.82
C LEU A 424 -19.18 -35.23 -14.23
N GLU A 425 -18.12 -35.27 -15.04
CA GLU A 425 -18.12 -35.90 -16.36
C GLU A 425 -17.72 -37.38 -16.34
N MET A 426 -17.01 -37.80 -15.28
CA MET A 426 -16.47 -39.14 -15.12
C MET A 426 -17.57 -40.18 -14.86
N PRO A 427 -17.48 -41.38 -15.46
CA PRO A 427 -18.38 -42.49 -15.16
C PRO A 427 -18.31 -42.90 -13.67
N MET A 428 -19.45 -43.28 -13.11
CA MET A 428 -19.56 -43.61 -11.68
C MET A 428 -18.62 -44.74 -11.24
N ASP A 429 -18.40 -45.73 -12.09
CA ASP A 429 -17.52 -46.87 -11.83
C ASP A 429 -16.04 -46.44 -11.76
N GLU A 430 -15.61 -45.47 -12.58
CA GLU A 430 -14.27 -44.90 -12.52
C GLU A 430 -14.08 -44.09 -11.24
N ILE A 431 -15.09 -43.29 -10.82
CA ILE A 431 -15.07 -42.55 -9.57
C ILE A 431 -14.90 -43.49 -8.37
N VAL A 432 -15.65 -44.59 -8.34
CA VAL A 432 -15.57 -45.59 -7.25
C VAL A 432 -14.17 -46.23 -7.21
N GLN A 433 -13.60 -46.60 -8.36
CA GLN A 433 -12.24 -47.19 -8.40
C GLN A 433 -11.18 -46.18 -7.94
N LEU A 434 -11.31 -44.91 -8.34
CA LEU A 434 -10.42 -43.83 -7.93
C LEU A 434 -10.41 -43.65 -6.40
N PHE A 435 -11.59 -43.56 -5.79
CA PHE A 435 -11.70 -43.42 -4.34
C PHE A 435 -11.25 -44.65 -3.57
N GLN A 436 -11.56 -45.87 -4.04
CA GLN A 436 -11.06 -47.10 -3.41
C GLN A 436 -9.53 -47.17 -3.42
N LYS A 437 -8.90 -46.75 -4.52
CA LYS A 437 -7.45 -46.66 -4.61
C LYS A 437 -6.89 -45.63 -3.62
N ALA A 438 -7.45 -44.41 -3.63
CA ALA A 438 -7.03 -43.33 -2.75
C ALA A 438 -7.19 -43.69 -1.26
N GLU A 439 -8.32 -44.28 -0.87
CA GLU A 439 -8.54 -44.77 0.50
C GLU A 439 -7.54 -45.87 0.89
N SER A 440 -7.23 -46.80 -0.03
CA SER A 440 -6.21 -47.81 0.22
C SER A 440 -4.82 -47.20 0.45
N ASP A 441 -4.46 -46.20 -0.33
CA ASP A 441 -3.16 -45.54 -0.21
C ASP A 441 -3.12 -44.66 1.07
N MET A 442 -4.17 -43.98 1.41
CA MET A 442 -4.30 -43.22 2.67
C MET A 442 -4.15 -44.14 3.88
N ILE A 443 -4.80 -45.34 3.90
CA ILE A 443 -4.67 -46.30 4.97
C ILE A 443 -3.24 -46.83 5.09
N LYS A 444 -2.52 -47.03 3.97
CA LYS A 444 -1.09 -47.39 3.99
C LYS A 444 -0.25 -46.28 4.63
N VAL A 445 -0.47 -45.01 4.25
CA VAL A 445 0.25 -43.88 4.82
C VAL A 445 -0.03 -43.73 6.33
N ALA A 446 -1.26 -43.96 6.77
CA ALA A 446 -1.62 -43.99 8.19
C ALA A 446 -0.96 -45.11 8.98
N GLY A 447 -0.21 -45.99 8.34
CA GLY A 447 0.52 -47.13 8.95
C GLY A 447 -0.25 -48.42 8.96
N GLY A 448 -1.20 -48.57 8.03
CA GLY A 448 -1.97 -49.80 7.77
C GLY A 448 -3.29 -49.92 8.52
N GLN A 449 -4.07 -50.91 8.14
CA GLN A 449 -5.47 -51.10 8.59
C GLN A 449 -5.65 -51.13 10.12
N GLN A 450 -4.67 -51.65 10.86
CA GLN A 450 -4.77 -51.72 12.33
C GLN A 450 -4.70 -50.34 12.98
N LYS A 451 -3.78 -49.48 12.51
CA LYS A 451 -3.66 -48.10 13.01
C LYS A 451 -4.84 -47.23 12.58
N TRP A 452 -5.30 -47.45 11.35
CA TRP A 452 -6.50 -46.77 10.84
C TRP A 452 -7.72 -47.10 11.67
N ALA A 453 -7.99 -48.36 11.95
CA ALA A 453 -9.11 -48.80 12.77
C ALA A 453 -9.03 -48.36 14.25
N ALA A 454 -7.86 -47.96 14.72
CA ALA A 454 -7.66 -47.39 16.06
C ALA A 454 -7.99 -45.89 16.15
N LEU A 455 -8.16 -45.21 15.04
CA LEU A 455 -8.60 -43.80 15.02
C LEU A 455 -10.07 -43.69 15.37
N SER A 456 -10.46 -42.59 15.99
CA SER A 456 -11.89 -42.29 16.22
C SER A 456 -12.63 -42.05 14.90
N ASP A 457 -13.94 -42.29 14.88
CA ASP A 457 -14.78 -42.07 13.69
C ASP A 457 -14.65 -40.66 13.14
N ASN A 458 -14.51 -39.64 14.01
CA ASN A 458 -14.28 -38.25 13.61
C ASN A 458 -12.93 -38.05 12.93
N ALA A 459 -11.87 -38.67 13.47
CA ALA A 459 -10.54 -38.57 12.86
C ALA A 459 -10.50 -39.28 11.49
N GLN A 460 -11.16 -40.46 11.38
CA GLN A 460 -11.27 -41.15 10.09
C GLN A 460 -12.08 -40.29 9.06
N ALA A 461 -13.14 -39.63 9.52
CA ALA A 461 -13.94 -38.77 8.65
C ALA A 461 -13.14 -37.53 8.18
N GLU A 462 -12.34 -36.92 9.06
CA GLU A 462 -11.44 -35.82 8.74
C GLU A 462 -10.38 -36.23 7.71
N GLU A 463 -9.73 -37.37 7.91
CA GLU A 463 -8.73 -37.90 6.96
C GLU A 463 -9.35 -38.23 5.59
N ARG A 464 -10.55 -38.82 5.58
CA ARG A 464 -11.28 -39.05 4.32
C ARG A 464 -11.65 -37.77 3.61
N ALA A 465 -12.01 -36.73 4.34
CA ALA A 465 -12.30 -35.43 3.76
C ALA A 465 -11.07 -34.81 3.10
N VAL A 466 -9.91 -34.89 3.78
CA VAL A 466 -8.62 -34.43 3.22
C VAL A 466 -8.25 -35.24 1.97
N MET A 467 -8.35 -36.58 2.03
CA MET A 467 -8.10 -37.42 0.86
C MET A 467 -9.01 -37.07 -0.31
N LEU A 468 -10.29 -36.80 -0.06
CA LEU A 468 -11.22 -36.38 -1.12
C LEU A 468 -10.78 -35.07 -1.77
N GLU A 469 -10.41 -34.06 -0.97
CA GLU A 469 -9.88 -32.80 -1.47
C GLU A 469 -8.59 -33.00 -2.28
N GLU A 470 -7.68 -33.85 -1.83
CA GLU A 470 -6.44 -34.17 -2.55
C GLU A 470 -6.71 -34.87 -3.90
N VAL A 471 -7.62 -35.85 -3.94
CA VAL A 471 -7.99 -36.53 -5.19
C VAL A 471 -8.59 -35.55 -6.19
N VAL A 472 -9.51 -34.71 -5.74
CA VAL A 472 -10.14 -33.68 -6.60
C VAL A 472 -9.10 -32.67 -7.09
N ALA A 473 -8.18 -32.25 -6.21
CA ALA A 473 -7.13 -31.32 -6.59
C ALA A 473 -6.16 -31.91 -7.63
N GLU A 474 -5.82 -33.21 -7.54
CA GLU A 474 -4.94 -33.84 -8.52
C GLU A 474 -5.62 -34.02 -9.89
N LEU A 475 -6.90 -34.42 -9.93
CA LEU A 475 -7.69 -34.39 -11.17
C LEU A 475 -7.74 -33.03 -11.81
N GLY A 476 -7.94 -31.99 -10.99
CA GLY A 476 -7.96 -30.61 -11.47
C GLY A 476 -6.61 -30.11 -11.95
N LYS A 477 -5.54 -30.52 -11.33
CA LYS A 477 -4.19 -30.21 -11.77
C LYS A 477 -3.87 -30.83 -13.12
N GLU A 478 -4.33 -32.05 -13.37
CA GLU A 478 -4.24 -32.71 -14.67
C GLU A 478 -5.10 -31.99 -15.71
N ALA A 479 -6.34 -31.64 -15.35
CA ALA A 479 -7.23 -30.85 -16.21
C ALA A 479 -6.64 -29.47 -16.54
N PHE A 480 -6.08 -28.79 -15.53
CA PHE A 480 -5.38 -27.53 -15.72
C PHE A 480 -4.18 -27.67 -16.69
N GLY A 481 -3.44 -28.77 -16.61
CA GLY A 481 -2.35 -29.09 -17.53
C GLY A 481 -2.79 -29.11 -19.00
N ASN A 482 -4.02 -29.54 -19.26
CA ASN A 482 -4.60 -29.71 -20.59
C ASN A 482 -5.28 -28.43 -21.15
N LEU A 483 -5.41 -27.37 -20.36
CA LEU A 483 -5.94 -26.07 -20.81
C LEU A 483 -5.00 -25.39 -21.81
N SER A 484 -5.53 -24.52 -22.64
CA SER A 484 -4.75 -23.60 -23.47
C SER A 484 -3.94 -22.62 -22.62
N ASP A 485 -2.88 -22.05 -23.18
CA ASP A 485 -2.04 -21.08 -22.48
C ASP A 485 -2.84 -19.82 -22.07
N ASP A 486 -3.79 -19.38 -22.89
CA ASP A 486 -4.67 -18.24 -22.58
C ASP A 486 -5.60 -18.55 -21.39
N GLU A 487 -6.17 -19.76 -21.33
CA GLU A 487 -7.00 -20.18 -20.19
C GLU A 487 -6.17 -20.31 -18.91
N LYS A 488 -4.97 -20.92 -19.01
CA LYS A 488 -4.03 -20.99 -17.89
C LYS A 488 -3.65 -19.62 -17.37
N ARG A 489 -3.44 -18.66 -18.27
CA ARG A 489 -3.09 -17.28 -17.93
C ARG A 489 -4.22 -16.61 -17.11
N ILE A 490 -5.47 -16.78 -17.52
CA ILE A 490 -6.64 -16.22 -16.80
C ILE A 490 -6.78 -16.84 -15.40
N PHE A 491 -6.66 -18.15 -15.29
CA PHE A 491 -6.76 -18.85 -14.00
C PHE A 491 -5.60 -18.51 -13.05
N ARG A 492 -4.39 -18.32 -13.59
CA ARG A 492 -3.19 -17.98 -12.82
C ARG A 492 -3.08 -16.51 -12.48
N LEU A 493 -3.90 -15.64 -13.09
CA LEU A 493 -3.77 -14.20 -12.86
C LEU A 493 -3.84 -13.88 -11.37
N PHE A 494 -2.70 -13.57 -10.80
CA PHE A 494 -2.55 -13.05 -9.45
C PHE A 494 -1.36 -12.10 -9.43
N ILE A 495 -1.62 -10.82 -9.22
CA ILE A 495 -0.60 -9.77 -9.24
C ILE A 495 -0.43 -9.22 -7.83
N TRP A 496 0.81 -9.27 -7.35
CA TRP A 496 1.20 -8.53 -6.15
C TRP A 496 1.82 -7.19 -6.55
N ALA A 497 1.41 -6.11 -5.89
CA ALA A 497 2.06 -4.81 -6.01
C ALA A 497 2.22 -4.16 -4.64
N GLY A 498 3.40 -3.63 -4.40
CA GLY A 498 3.72 -2.96 -3.13
C GLY A 498 3.22 -1.52 -3.10
N CYS A 499 2.80 -1.06 -1.92
CA CYS A 499 2.30 0.29 -1.67
C CYS A 499 3.26 1.39 -2.15
N GLY A 500 2.74 2.37 -2.89
CA GLY A 500 3.52 3.51 -3.38
C GLY A 500 4.11 4.37 -2.26
N CYS A 501 3.37 4.58 -1.17
CA CYS A 501 3.87 5.34 -0.03
C CYS A 501 5.07 4.67 0.65
N HIS A 502 5.07 3.34 0.75
CA HIS A 502 6.20 2.59 1.30
C HIS A 502 7.42 2.59 0.38
N LYS A 503 7.22 2.72 -0.94
CA LYS A 503 8.33 2.93 -1.90
C LYS A 503 9.08 4.22 -1.58
N ASP A 504 8.38 5.34 -1.42
CA ASP A 504 8.97 6.64 -1.06
C ASP A 504 9.68 6.58 0.31
N LEU A 505 9.02 6.04 1.33
CA LEU A 505 9.59 5.92 2.68
C LEU A 505 10.91 5.12 2.69
N ASN A 506 10.95 3.98 1.99
CA ASN A 506 12.15 3.15 1.92
C ASN A 506 13.24 3.81 1.08
N THR A 507 12.87 4.58 0.06
CA THR A 507 13.80 5.36 -0.75
C THR A 507 14.52 6.43 0.08
N VAL A 508 13.79 7.14 0.94
CA VAL A 508 14.39 8.09 1.90
C VAL A 508 15.37 7.37 2.84
N LYS A 509 14.98 6.18 3.36
CA LYS A 509 15.89 5.38 4.20
C LYS A 509 17.14 4.95 3.43
N GLY A 510 17.00 4.53 2.18
CA GLY A 510 18.14 4.14 1.33
C GLY A 510 19.13 5.27 1.08
N GLY A 511 18.64 6.45 0.72
CA GLY A 511 19.46 7.65 0.57
C GLY A 511 20.15 8.05 1.88
N TYR A 512 19.42 8.01 2.99
CA TYR A 512 20.01 8.27 4.31
C TYR A 512 21.15 7.28 4.67
N MET A 513 20.95 5.99 4.44
CA MET A 513 21.99 4.98 4.68
C MET A 513 23.23 5.19 3.81
N ALA A 514 23.06 5.70 2.58
CA ALA A 514 24.18 6.07 1.72
C ALA A 514 24.96 7.26 2.29
N MET A 515 24.30 8.31 2.79
CA MET A 515 24.96 9.41 3.50
C MET A 515 25.74 8.94 4.73
N MET A 516 25.17 8.02 5.50
CA MET A 516 25.85 7.45 6.68
C MET A 516 27.12 6.69 6.31
N ARG A 517 27.08 5.92 5.20
CA ARG A 517 28.27 5.23 4.65
C ARG A 517 29.31 6.23 4.15
N PHE A 518 28.90 7.29 3.48
CA PHE A 518 29.79 8.33 2.96
C PHE A 518 30.73 8.90 4.04
N TRP A 519 30.18 9.28 5.21
CA TRP A 519 30.99 9.79 6.31
C TRP A 519 32.02 8.78 6.80
N LYS A 520 31.60 7.53 6.96
CA LYS A 520 32.44 6.43 7.44
C LYS A 520 33.56 6.09 6.45
N GLU A 521 33.23 5.90 5.20
CA GLU A 521 34.19 5.47 4.16
C GLU A 521 35.24 6.52 3.83
N ARG A 522 34.87 7.79 3.93
CA ARG A 522 35.80 8.89 3.70
C ARG A 522 36.56 9.35 4.97
N GLY A 523 36.30 8.74 6.10
CA GLY A 523 36.94 9.12 7.37
C GLY A 523 36.66 10.57 7.77
N LEU A 524 35.50 11.12 7.38
CA LEU A 524 35.11 12.48 7.66
C LEU A 524 34.40 12.60 9.01
N GLU A 525 34.48 13.77 9.63
CA GLU A 525 33.67 14.10 10.79
C GLU A 525 32.22 14.26 10.35
N GLY A 526 31.43 13.21 10.61
CA GLY A 526 30.00 13.16 10.25
C GLY A 526 29.11 13.82 11.30
N PRO A 527 27.80 13.58 11.21
CA PRO A 527 26.83 14.03 12.20
C PRO A 527 27.17 13.59 13.60
N VAL A 528 26.82 14.42 14.59
CA VAL A 528 27.04 14.11 16.00
C VAL A 528 26.27 12.84 16.39
N LEU A 529 26.94 11.99 17.21
CA LEU A 529 26.33 10.77 17.72
C LEU A 529 25.25 11.11 18.75
N LEU A 530 24.07 10.54 18.59
CA LEU A 530 22.90 10.79 19.43
C LEU A 530 22.56 9.53 20.23
N ALA A 531 23.50 9.12 21.04
CA ALA A 531 23.39 7.94 21.91
C ALA A 531 22.18 8.05 22.85
N ASN A 532 21.59 6.93 23.24
CA ASN A 532 20.56 6.92 24.27
C ASN A 532 21.19 7.16 25.65
N ARG A 533 20.35 7.36 26.67
CA ARG A 533 20.81 7.68 28.01
C ARG A 533 21.76 6.63 28.62
N ASP A 534 21.57 5.38 28.26
CA ASP A 534 22.33 4.27 28.84
C ASP A 534 23.64 4.06 28.08
N ASN A 535 23.64 4.28 26.76
CA ASN A 535 24.86 4.17 25.96
C ASN A 535 25.77 5.39 26.00
N ASP A 536 25.23 6.60 26.28
CA ASP A 536 26.02 7.84 26.23
C ASP A 536 27.25 7.84 27.16
N PRO A 537 27.18 7.45 28.44
CA PRO A 537 28.35 7.35 29.30
C PRO A 537 29.39 6.38 28.76
N VAL A 538 28.97 5.23 28.23
CA VAL A 538 29.85 4.19 27.70
C VAL A 538 30.55 4.66 26.42
N VAL A 539 29.86 5.43 25.60
CA VAL A 539 30.45 6.05 24.39
C VAL A 539 31.46 7.13 24.74
N GLN A 540 31.19 7.93 25.76
CA GLN A 540 32.15 8.92 26.29
C GLN A 540 33.40 8.24 26.84
N GLU A 541 33.22 7.15 27.61
CA GLU A 541 34.33 6.35 28.10
C GLU A 541 35.14 5.73 26.95
N ARG A 542 34.51 5.18 25.92
CA ARG A 542 35.16 4.72 24.71
C ARG A 542 36.04 5.80 24.07
N ASN A 543 35.50 7.00 23.91
CA ASN A 543 36.25 8.09 23.30
C ASN A 543 37.46 8.46 24.14
N THR A 544 37.33 8.49 25.45
CA THR A 544 38.45 8.70 26.40
C THR A 544 39.49 7.59 26.28
N THR A 545 39.06 6.33 26.15
CA THR A 545 39.96 5.19 25.94
C THR A 545 40.79 5.34 24.68
N ILE A 546 40.15 5.77 23.58
CA ILE A 546 40.85 6.01 22.31
C ILE A 546 41.82 7.20 22.41
N GLU A 547 41.43 8.31 23.07
CA GLU A 547 42.27 9.48 23.29
C GLU A 547 43.52 9.13 24.10
N GLN A 548 43.41 8.15 24.99
CA GLN A 548 44.53 7.63 25.80
C GLN A 548 45.43 6.66 25.01
N GLY A 549 45.02 6.28 23.78
CA GLY A 549 45.74 5.35 22.91
C GLY A 549 45.47 3.87 23.22
N ASP A 550 44.46 3.60 24.03
CA ASP A 550 44.05 2.24 24.40
C ASP A 550 42.98 1.71 23.44
N THR A 551 42.82 0.38 23.35
CA THR A 551 41.81 -0.27 22.53
C THR A 551 40.47 -0.32 23.26
N PRO A 552 39.36 0.14 22.66
CA PRO A 552 38.06 0.07 23.30
C PRO A 552 37.63 -1.39 23.57
N THR A 553 36.91 -1.56 24.68
CA THR A 553 36.31 -2.86 25.01
C THR A 553 35.19 -3.24 24.07
N PRO A 554 34.85 -4.54 23.91
CA PRO A 554 33.70 -4.98 23.08
C PRO A 554 32.37 -4.36 23.49
N ALA A 555 32.17 -4.05 24.77
CA ALA A 555 30.97 -3.39 25.27
C ALA A 555 30.92 -1.90 24.84
N GLN A 556 32.06 -1.22 24.86
CA GLN A 556 32.18 0.17 24.38
C GLN A 556 31.94 0.28 22.87
N GLU A 557 32.50 -0.64 22.09
CA GLU A 557 32.25 -0.71 20.64
C GLU A 557 30.77 -1.02 20.33
N ARG A 558 30.18 -1.96 21.05
CA ARG A 558 28.76 -2.27 20.89
C ARG A 558 27.87 -1.04 21.21
N ALA A 559 28.14 -0.33 22.29
CA ALA A 559 27.41 0.89 22.66
C ALA A 559 27.55 1.99 21.57
N PHE A 560 28.71 2.11 20.95
CA PHE A 560 28.94 3.02 19.83
C PHE A 560 28.21 2.59 18.57
N ASP A 561 28.30 1.32 18.20
CA ASP A 561 27.70 0.79 16.95
C ASP A 561 26.16 0.79 17.01
N THR A 562 25.57 0.54 18.17
CA THR A 562 24.12 0.59 18.38
C THR A 562 23.58 2.02 18.51
N SER A 563 24.45 3.02 18.74
CA SER A 563 24.03 4.41 18.81
C SER A 563 23.88 5.02 17.42
N THR A 564 22.78 5.69 17.19
CA THR A 564 22.44 6.29 15.89
C THR A 564 22.78 7.77 15.83
N ARG A 565 22.91 8.34 14.62
CA ARG A 565 23.25 9.74 14.35
C ARG A 565 22.52 10.26 13.12
N GLY A 566 22.68 11.52 12.77
CA GLY A 566 22.25 12.11 11.50
C GLY A 566 20.79 12.57 11.45
N ALA A 567 20.34 12.89 10.24
CA ALA A 567 19.08 13.60 10.01
C ALA A 567 17.83 12.86 10.52
N ILE A 568 17.72 11.55 10.26
CA ILE A 568 16.53 10.78 10.69
C ILE A 568 16.44 10.71 12.22
N LYS A 569 17.57 10.42 12.89
CA LYS A 569 17.59 10.39 14.36
C LYS A 569 17.28 11.74 14.95
N THR A 570 17.81 12.82 14.38
CA THR A 570 17.51 14.20 14.80
C THR A 570 16.03 14.50 14.65
N ALA A 571 15.41 14.12 13.50
CA ALA A 571 13.98 14.28 13.29
C ALA A 571 13.13 13.51 14.30
N GLN A 572 13.50 12.27 14.64
CA GLN A 572 12.84 11.46 15.68
C GLN A 572 12.89 12.11 17.06
N ILE A 573 14.07 12.58 17.47
CA ILE A 573 14.25 13.27 18.76
C ILE A 573 13.43 14.57 18.79
N ALA A 574 13.46 15.35 17.70
CA ALA A 574 12.68 16.58 17.60
C ALA A 574 11.17 16.31 17.71
N GLY A 575 10.67 15.25 17.03
CA GLY A 575 9.28 14.85 17.16
C GLY A 575 8.90 14.37 18.57
N ALA A 576 9.79 13.66 19.23
CA ALA A 576 9.59 13.24 20.61
C ALA A 576 9.57 14.43 21.60
N ILE A 577 10.25 15.51 21.30
CA ILE A 577 10.24 16.72 22.13
C ILE A 577 9.07 17.63 21.80
N PHE A 578 8.80 17.91 20.53
CA PHE A 578 7.86 18.96 20.09
C PHE A 578 6.47 18.46 19.77
N ASN A 579 6.29 17.15 19.50
CA ASN A 579 5.00 16.58 19.15
C ASN A 579 4.65 15.29 19.91
N HIS A 580 5.20 15.10 21.10
CA HIS A 580 4.83 13.93 21.90
C HIS A 580 3.43 14.08 22.48
N LYS A 581 2.59 13.07 22.28
CA LYS A 581 1.17 13.07 22.69
C LYS A 581 0.92 12.50 24.09
N ASP A 582 1.96 12.17 24.83
CA ASP A 582 1.86 11.67 26.20
C ASP A 582 1.95 12.86 27.17
N ASP A 583 1.03 12.94 28.11
CA ASP A 583 0.90 14.01 29.12
C ASP A 583 2.17 14.19 29.98
N LYS A 584 3.06 13.18 30.01
CA LYS A 584 4.25 13.17 30.88
C LYS A 584 5.57 13.35 30.12
N LYS A 585 5.55 13.34 28.80
CA LYS A 585 6.76 13.39 27.97
C LYS A 585 6.65 14.46 26.89
N GLY A 586 7.77 15.11 26.57
CA GLY A 586 7.82 16.16 25.57
C GLY A 586 7.27 17.51 26.04
N HIS A 587 7.28 18.47 25.14
CA HIS A 587 6.90 19.88 25.39
C HIS A 587 5.85 20.37 24.39
N HIS A 588 4.98 19.50 23.87
CA HIS A 588 4.06 19.80 22.78
C HIS A 588 3.25 21.10 22.97
N ASP A 589 2.54 21.24 24.11
CA ASP A 589 1.71 22.41 24.35
C ASP A 589 2.54 23.66 24.62
N LEU A 590 3.59 23.55 25.45
CA LEU A 590 4.48 24.66 25.76
C LEU A 590 5.17 25.17 24.48
N PHE A 591 5.63 24.27 23.63
CA PHE A 591 6.21 24.62 22.33
C PHE A 591 5.23 25.38 21.44
N ARG A 592 3.98 24.92 21.32
CA ARG A 592 2.95 25.58 20.51
C ARG A 592 2.64 26.98 21.01
N TYR A 593 2.51 27.19 22.36
CA TYR A 593 2.29 28.51 22.93
C TYR A 593 3.49 29.42 22.71
N TRP A 594 4.71 28.92 22.99
CA TRP A 594 5.94 29.68 22.77
C TRP A 594 6.08 30.09 21.31
N TRP A 595 5.82 29.17 20.39
CA TRP A 595 5.86 29.45 18.97
C TRP A 595 4.86 30.53 18.53
N TRP A 596 3.62 30.45 19.00
CA TRP A 596 2.61 31.46 18.71
C TRP A 596 3.03 32.86 19.17
N GLU A 597 3.58 32.98 20.36
CA GLU A 597 4.02 34.26 20.93
C GLU A 597 5.24 34.85 20.20
N HIS A 598 6.20 34.02 19.75
CA HIS A 598 7.45 34.51 19.17
C HIS A 598 7.46 34.56 17.64
N VAL A 599 6.64 33.75 16.97
CA VAL A 599 6.58 33.68 15.49
C VAL A 599 5.27 34.25 14.93
N GLY A 600 4.21 34.29 15.72
CA GLY A 600 2.92 34.86 15.37
C GLY A 600 2.04 34.01 14.43
N THR A 601 2.45 32.80 14.13
CA THR A 601 1.70 31.85 13.27
C THR A 601 1.54 30.51 13.97
N PRO A 602 0.42 29.80 13.77
CA PRO A 602 0.26 28.47 14.34
C PRO A 602 1.22 27.49 13.69
N PHE A 603 1.92 26.70 14.48
CA PHE A 603 2.78 25.64 13.99
C PHE A 603 2.65 24.40 14.88
N THR A 604 2.67 23.24 14.24
CA THR A 604 2.75 21.95 14.92
C THR A 604 3.89 21.17 14.26
N PHE A 605 4.83 20.69 15.06
CA PHE A 605 5.93 19.89 14.53
C PHE A 605 5.38 18.60 13.89
N PRO A 606 5.96 18.14 12.77
CA PRO A 606 5.53 16.91 12.11
C PRO A 606 5.58 15.69 13.05
N ASP A 607 4.65 14.76 12.86
CA ASP A 607 4.65 13.48 13.57
C ASP A 607 5.70 12.57 12.95
N THR A 608 6.80 12.34 13.68
CA THR A 608 7.95 11.57 13.19
C THR A 608 7.94 10.10 13.64
N SER A 609 6.78 9.56 13.99
CA SER A 609 6.67 8.12 14.22
C SER A 609 7.05 7.33 12.96
N ASN A 610 7.68 6.17 13.16
CA ASN A 610 8.31 5.37 12.08
C ASN A 610 7.39 5.00 10.93
N ASN A 611 6.08 4.98 11.17
CA ASN A 611 5.04 4.56 10.22
C ASN A 611 4.34 5.75 9.53
N ARG A 612 4.91 6.96 9.58
CA ARG A 612 4.34 8.14 8.93
C ARG A 612 5.08 8.47 7.66
N PHE A 613 4.36 8.40 6.53
CA PHE A 613 4.91 8.79 5.23
C PHE A 613 5.33 10.25 5.22
N GLN A 614 6.47 10.53 4.61
CA GLN A 614 7.09 11.87 4.51
C GLN A 614 7.46 12.52 5.86
N ALA A 615 7.32 11.81 6.98
CA ALA A 615 7.55 12.38 8.31
C ALA A 615 8.95 12.96 8.49
N TYR A 616 9.97 12.26 8.02
CA TYR A 616 11.36 12.70 8.13
C TYR A 616 11.67 13.88 7.21
N CYS A 617 11.12 13.87 5.99
CA CYS A 617 11.21 14.97 5.06
C CYS A 617 10.54 16.25 5.60
N ASN A 618 9.31 16.11 6.13
CA ASN A 618 8.59 17.21 6.74
C ASN A 618 9.32 17.77 7.96
N ALA A 619 9.87 16.91 8.82
CA ALA A 619 10.66 17.31 9.97
C ALA A 619 11.97 17.99 9.57
N ALA A 620 12.66 17.46 8.56
CA ALA A 620 13.88 18.06 8.02
C ALA A 620 13.61 19.46 7.44
N ALA A 621 12.56 19.61 6.64
CA ALA A 621 12.12 20.90 6.11
C ALA A 621 11.84 21.91 7.23
N ALA A 622 11.10 21.51 8.28
CA ALA A 622 10.83 22.36 9.42
C ALA A 622 12.10 22.76 10.19
N LEU A 623 12.96 21.78 10.46
CA LEU A 623 14.21 22.00 11.22
C LEU A 623 15.16 22.92 10.46
N VAL A 624 15.30 22.76 9.15
CA VAL A 624 16.15 23.62 8.31
C VAL A 624 15.60 25.04 8.24
N LEU A 625 14.29 25.19 7.96
CA LEU A 625 13.65 26.48 7.77
C LEU A 625 13.66 27.31 9.07
N HIS A 626 13.40 26.67 10.19
CA HIS A 626 13.18 27.31 11.47
C HIS A 626 14.23 26.97 12.53
N ARG A 627 15.45 26.53 12.12
CA ARG A 627 16.56 26.13 13.02
C ARG A 627 16.74 27.07 14.22
N HIS A 628 16.78 28.38 13.95
CA HIS A 628 17.00 29.37 15.00
C HIS A 628 15.88 29.46 16.05
N HIS A 629 14.62 29.22 15.64
CA HIS A 629 13.50 29.20 16.57
C HIS A 629 13.53 27.96 17.47
N PHE A 630 13.91 26.79 16.92
CA PHE A 630 14.08 25.58 17.74
C PHE A 630 15.20 25.72 18.76
N ILE A 631 16.32 26.31 18.36
CA ILE A 631 17.43 26.62 19.26
C ILE A 631 16.97 27.60 20.35
N ALA A 632 16.28 28.69 19.98
CA ALA A 632 15.76 29.66 20.93
C ALA A 632 14.75 29.05 21.92
N PHE A 633 13.90 28.14 21.45
CA PHE A 633 12.99 27.43 22.36
C PHE A 633 13.73 26.51 23.34
N LEU A 634 14.73 25.76 22.88
CA LEU A 634 15.55 24.91 23.76
C LEU A 634 16.32 25.75 24.78
N GLU A 635 16.83 26.92 24.38
CA GLU A 635 17.46 27.86 25.32
C GLU A 635 16.45 28.39 26.36
N ASN A 636 15.23 28.73 25.92
CA ASN A 636 14.16 29.11 26.84
C ASN A 636 13.84 27.99 27.84
N LEU A 637 13.79 26.73 27.36
CA LEU A 637 13.61 25.57 28.24
C LEU A 637 14.75 25.46 29.26
N ARG A 638 16.02 25.63 28.82
CA ARG A 638 17.20 25.55 29.67
C ARG A 638 17.14 26.57 30.81
N VAL A 639 16.90 27.83 30.47
CA VAL A 639 16.87 28.94 31.44
C VAL A 639 15.73 28.77 32.44
N ASN A 640 14.58 28.26 32.03
CA ASN A 640 13.43 28.12 32.93
C ASN A 640 13.43 26.85 33.80
N LYS A 641 14.41 25.96 33.65
CA LYS A 641 14.57 24.79 34.54
C LYS A 641 15.32 25.15 35.81
N GLN A 642 14.93 24.53 36.93
CA GLN A 642 15.54 24.77 38.25
C GLN A 642 17.07 24.60 38.27
N ASN A 643 17.58 23.62 37.53
CA ASN A 643 19.00 23.32 37.44
C ASN A 643 19.70 23.99 36.25
N SER A 644 18.98 24.79 35.47
CA SER A 644 19.44 25.45 34.23
C SER A 644 20.16 24.51 33.26
N LYS A 645 19.75 23.22 33.20
CA LYS A 645 20.31 22.20 32.32
C LYS A 645 19.23 21.56 31.46
N LEU A 646 19.56 21.27 30.22
CA LEU A 646 18.76 20.44 29.36
C LEU A 646 18.82 18.97 29.83
N ASN A 647 17.74 18.23 29.64
CA ASN A 647 17.78 16.78 29.82
C ASN A 647 18.56 16.11 28.66
N HIS A 648 18.87 14.83 28.80
CA HIS A 648 19.67 14.10 27.82
C HIS A 648 19.14 14.21 26.39
N MET A 649 17.84 14.01 26.16
CA MET A 649 17.21 14.09 24.83
C MET A 649 17.24 15.53 24.27
N GLU A 650 16.99 16.53 25.10
CA GLU A 650 17.06 17.94 24.72
C GLU A 650 18.51 18.35 24.41
N THR A 651 19.52 17.82 25.14
CA THR A 651 20.94 18.03 24.87
C THR A 651 21.33 17.41 23.53
N ASN A 652 20.89 16.20 23.25
CA ASN A 652 21.12 15.58 21.95
C ASN A 652 20.54 16.41 20.80
N LEU A 653 19.32 16.91 20.94
CA LEU A 653 18.75 17.78 19.91
C LEU A 653 19.51 19.11 19.80
N TRP A 654 19.88 19.72 20.89
CA TRP A 654 20.70 20.92 20.93
C TRP A 654 22.02 20.73 20.16
N ASN A 655 22.74 19.64 20.44
CA ASN A 655 24.00 19.32 19.78
C ASN A 655 23.79 19.06 18.27
N ALA A 656 22.74 18.31 17.92
CA ALA A 656 22.38 18.03 16.52
C ALA A 656 22.07 19.31 15.73
N LEU A 657 21.35 20.27 16.33
CA LEU A 657 21.03 21.55 15.71
C LEU A 657 22.25 22.48 15.58
N HIS A 658 23.33 22.26 16.31
CA HIS A 658 24.59 22.99 16.19
C HIS A 658 25.64 22.28 15.35
N CYS A 659 25.39 21.03 14.94
CA CYS A 659 26.28 20.25 14.09
C CYS A 659 25.99 20.48 12.61
N ASP A 660 26.90 21.13 11.91
CA ASP A 660 26.71 21.48 10.50
C ASP A 660 26.63 20.24 9.59
N SER A 661 27.31 19.13 9.91
CA SER A 661 27.16 17.86 9.20
C SER A 661 25.72 17.29 9.35
N THR A 662 25.10 17.43 10.52
CA THR A 662 23.68 17.07 10.72
C THR A 662 22.75 17.97 9.92
N ILE A 663 23.06 19.26 9.85
CA ILE A 663 22.26 20.22 9.05
C ILE A 663 22.42 19.95 7.55
N SER A 664 23.62 19.52 7.09
CA SER A 664 23.82 19.10 5.70
C SER A 664 22.89 17.97 5.31
N GLU A 665 22.79 16.91 6.14
CA GLU A 665 21.87 15.81 5.88
C GLU A 665 20.39 16.24 5.93
N LEU A 666 20.01 17.08 6.91
CA LEU A 666 18.64 17.61 6.97
C LEU A 666 18.29 18.45 5.73
N ALA A 667 19.24 19.24 5.23
CA ALA A 667 19.05 20.05 4.01
C ALA A 667 18.89 19.15 2.76
N VAL A 668 19.63 18.04 2.68
CA VAL A 668 19.46 17.04 1.62
C VAL A 668 18.07 16.41 1.67
N LEU A 669 17.60 15.99 2.84
CA LEU A 669 16.24 15.45 2.98
C LEU A 669 15.16 16.47 2.61
N ALA A 670 15.34 17.73 3.00
CA ALA A 670 14.40 18.80 2.71
C ALA A 670 14.29 19.09 1.22
N ILE A 671 15.41 19.14 0.49
CA ILE A 671 15.39 19.40 -0.96
C ILE A 671 14.91 18.16 -1.75
N TYR A 672 15.24 16.95 -1.31
CA TYR A 672 14.69 15.71 -1.87
C TYR A 672 13.15 15.68 -1.76
N ALA A 673 12.62 16.12 -0.63
CA ALA A 673 11.17 16.18 -0.42
C ALA A 673 10.48 17.03 -1.50
N GLU A 674 11.01 18.22 -1.75
CA GLU A 674 10.47 19.16 -2.74
C GLU A 674 10.66 18.66 -4.19
N ALA A 675 11.79 18.04 -4.46
CA ALA A 675 12.13 17.59 -5.82
C ALA A 675 11.42 16.30 -6.23
N VAL A 676 11.22 15.36 -5.29
CA VAL A 676 10.77 13.98 -5.62
C VAL A 676 9.59 13.55 -4.76
N SER A 677 9.71 13.58 -3.42
CA SER A 677 8.75 12.93 -2.53
C SER A 677 7.36 13.58 -2.59
N TYR A 678 7.27 14.90 -2.49
CA TYR A 678 5.98 15.60 -2.53
C TYR A 678 5.28 15.47 -3.88
N PRO A 679 5.96 15.71 -5.04
CA PRO A 679 5.34 15.49 -6.33
C PRO A 679 4.88 14.04 -6.55
N TYR A 680 5.70 13.07 -6.18
CA TYR A 680 5.34 11.66 -6.28
C TYR A 680 4.11 11.30 -5.44
N MET A 681 4.11 11.68 -4.16
CA MET A 681 2.99 11.42 -3.25
C MET A 681 1.71 12.12 -3.69
N LYS A 682 1.82 13.32 -4.26
CA LYS A 682 0.70 14.03 -4.91
C LYS A 682 0.16 13.24 -6.10
N ALA A 683 1.05 12.72 -6.95
CA ALA A 683 0.66 11.95 -8.13
C ALA A 683 -0.09 10.66 -7.76
N ILE A 684 0.43 9.84 -6.84
CA ILE A 684 -0.19 8.56 -6.47
C ILE A 684 -1.49 8.70 -5.67
N ARG A 685 -1.72 9.86 -5.02
CA ARG A 685 -2.94 10.14 -4.24
C ARG A 685 -4.02 10.89 -5.02
N ALA A 686 -3.65 11.56 -6.13
CA ALA A 686 -4.56 12.46 -6.84
C ALA A 686 -5.63 11.75 -7.67
N SER A 687 -5.41 10.53 -8.12
CA SER A 687 -6.10 10.03 -9.29
C SER A 687 -7.09 8.91 -9.02
N GLY A 688 -7.00 8.19 -7.90
CA GLY A 688 -7.71 6.91 -7.76
C GLY A 688 -7.31 5.89 -8.84
N ASP A 689 -6.11 6.06 -9.40
CA ASP A 689 -5.59 5.24 -10.49
C ASP A 689 -5.26 3.83 -10.01
N ASN A 690 -5.29 2.91 -10.96
CA ASN A 690 -4.83 1.56 -10.73
C ASN A 690 -3.31 1.54 -10.47
N MET A 691 -2.87 0.98 -9.34
CA MET A 691 -1.45 0.77 -9.02
C MET A 691 -0.68 0.18 -10.20
N LEU A 692 -1.28 -0.76 -10.91
CA LEU A 692 -0.64 -1.49 -12.00
C LEU A 692 -0.33 -0.61 -13.23
N ASN A 693 -0.87 0.60 -13.29
CA ASN A 693 -0.60 1.57 -14.34
C ASN A 693 0.51 2.56 -13.99
N LEU A 694 1.12 2.46 -12.80
CA LEU A 694 2.14 3.40 -12.32
C LEU A 694 3.57 3.11 -12.83
N GLY A 695 3.78 2.06 -13.62
CA GLY A 695 5.08 1.74 -14.20
C GLY A 695 5.80 2.93 -14.86
N PRO A 696 5.14 3.70 -15.75
CA PRO A 696 5.71 4.90 -16.35
C PRO A 696 6.11 5.98 -15.32
N LEU A 697 5.29 6.18 -14.28
CA LEU A 697 5.61 7.12 -13.19
C LEU A 697 6.85 6.65 -12.42
N HIS A 698 6.93 5.35 -12.09
CA HIS A 698 8.07 4.79 -11.37
C HIS A 698 9.38 4.91 -12.18
N SER A 699 9.31 4.68 -13.48
CA SER A 699 10.44 4.91 -14.40
C SER A 699 10.83 6.39 -14.49
N HIS A 700 9.83 7.28 -14.47
CA HIS A 700 10.05 8.72 -14.49
C HIS A 700 10.77 9.20 -13.21
N VAL A 701 10.36 8.72 -12.04
CA VAL A 701 11.03 9.00 -10.76
C VAL A 701 12.50 8.57 -10.80
N TYR A 702 12.77 7.35 -11.24
CA TYR A 702 14.13 6.84 -11.37
C TYR A 702 14.98 7.70 -12.30
N ASN A 703 14.47 8.01 -13.48
CA ASN A 703 15.17 8.84 -14.47
C ASN A 703 15.39 10.26 -13.97
N HIS A 704 14.46 10.83 -13.22
CA HIS A 704 14.60 12.14 -12.61
C HIS A 704 15.72 12.14 -11.56
N MET A 705 15.78 11.13 -10.70
CA MET A 705 16.90 10.98 -9.76
C MET A 705 18.24 10.82 -10.47
N GLN A 706 18.30 10.04 -11.57
CA GLN A 706 19.52 9.90 -12.37
C GLN A 706 19.98 11.23 -13.00
N LYS A 707 19.06 12.08 -13.44
CA LYS A 707 19.39 13.43 -13.93
C LYS A 707 20.03 14.28 -12.83
N ILE A 708 19.48 14.25 -11.62
CA ILE A 708 20.02 15.01 -10.48
C ILE A 708 21.40 14.47 -10.07
N ILE A 709 21.62 13.16 -10.09
CA ILE A 709 22.92 12.54 -9.85
C ILE A 709 23.96 13.03 -10.87
N SER A 710 23.57 13.09 -12.14
CA SER A 710 24.46 13.52 -13.24
C SER A 710 24.77 15.02 -13.21
N ASP A 711 23.80 15.82 -12.77
CA ASP A 711 23.95 17.28 -12.62
C ASP A 711 23.23 17.79 -11.35
N PRO A 712 23.93 17.82 -10.24
CA PRO A 712 23.38 18.34 -8.98
C PRO A 712 22.95 19.80 -9.05
N ASN A 713 23.47 20.59 -10.03
CA ASN A 713 23.11 22.00 -10.19
C ASN A 713 21.65 22.20 -10.54
N ILE A 714 20.95 21.16 -10.97
CA ILE A 714 19.48 21.18 -11.11
C ILE A 714 18.79 21.59 -9.78
N LEU A 715 19.36 21.20 -8.64
CA LEU A 715 18.82 21.49 -7.31
C LEU A 715 19.57 22.58 -6.54
N ILE A 716 20.84 22.81 -6.84
CA ILE A 716 21.70 23.70 -6.04
C ILE A 716 22.42 24.77 -6.87
N GLY A 717 22.15 24.88 -8.17
CA GLY A 717 22.70 25.90 -9.06
C GLY A 717 22.17 27.31 -8.78
N GLN A 718 22.73 28.31 -9.45
CA GLN A 718 22.33 29.72 -9.28
C GLN A 718 20.95 30.02 -9.87
N ASP A 719 20.58 29.35 -10.96
CA ASP A 719 19.32 29.56 -11.70
C ASP A 719 18.42 28.32 -11.65
N ILE A 720 18.10 27.85 -10.43
CA ILE A 720 17.24 26.69 -10.31
C ILE A 720 15.79 27.02 -10.70
N SER A 721 15.20 26.13 -11.49
CA SER A 721 13.79 26.22 -11.88
C SER A 721 13.04 24.98 -11.46
N PHE A 722 11.90 25.17 -10.80
CA PHE A 722 11.02 24.06 -10.44
C PHE A 722 10.63 23.22 -11.65
N ALA A 723 10.50 23.82 -12.84
CA ALA A 723 10.14 23.13 -14.07
C ALA A 723 11.11 21.98 -14.46
N ILE A 724 12.34 22.03 -13.97
CA ILE A 724 13.35 20.98 -14.21
C ILE A 724 13.68 20.21 -12.93
N ALA A 725 13.63 20.89 -11.80
CA ALA A 725 14.07 20.38 -10.52
C ALA A 725 13.04 19.52 -9.80
N THR A 726 11.75 19.77 -10.02
CA THR A 726 10.67 18.93 -9.47
C THR A 726 10.28 17.81 -10.43
N LEU A 727 9.87 16.68 -9.89
CA LEU A 727 9.44 15.52 -10.66
C LEU A 727 8.25 15.82 -11.60
N ASP A 728 7.32 16.66 -11.17
CA ASP A 728 6.10 17.02 -11.91
C ASP A 728 6.23 18.33 -12.71
N GLY A 729 7.34 19.05 -12.57
CA GLY A 729 7.56 20.36 -13.21
C GLY A 729 6.68 21.47 -12.65
N GLU A 730 5.97 21.24 -11.55
CA GLU A 730 5.11 22.22 -10.88
C GLU A 730 5.89 23.00 -9.81
N GLU A 731 5.31 24.11 -9.33
CA GLU A 731 5.92 24.93 -8.29
C GLU A 731 6.22 24.12 -7.02
N TRP A 732 7.32 24.52 -6.33
CA TRP A 732 7.72 23.96 -5.06
C TRP A 732 6.55 23.98 -4.05
N GLN A 733 6.35 22.90 -3.31
CA GLN A 733 5.36 22.88 -2.25
C GLN A 733 5.68 23.91 -1.16
N ASN A 734 6.96 24.11 -0.87
CA ASN A 734 7.42 25.10 0.09
C ASN A 734 8.69 25.84 -0.43
N THR A 735 8.48 26.86 -1.22
CA THR A 735 9.55 27.72 -1.79
C THR A 735 10.48 28.30 -0.72
N ALA A 736 9.98 28.55 0.50
CA ALA A 736 10.81 29.09 1.59
C ALA A 736 11.85 28.07 2.06
N VAL A 737 11.52 26.79 2.06
CA VAL A 737 12.45 25.69 2.39
C VAL A 737 13.56 25.62 1.34
N VAL A 738 13.20 25.59 0.05
CA VAL A 738 14.16 25.55 -1.04
C VAL A 738 15.12 26.73 -0.96
N LYS A 739 14.61 27.97 -0.83
CA LYS A 739 15.42 29.16 -0.67
C LYS A 739 16.36 29.05 0.53
N LYS A 740 15.84 28.55 1.68
CA LYS A 740 16.66 28.38 2.88
C LYS A 740 17.78 27.35 2.70
N VAL A 741 17.51 26.25 1.99
CA VAL A 741 18.53 25.25 1.66
C VAL A 741 19.62 25.86 0.77
N LEU A 742 19.24 26.62 -0.26
CA LEU A 742 20.17 27.30 -1.15
C LEU A 742 21.03 28.34 -0.42
N ASP A 743 20.44 29.12 0.48
CA ASP A 743 21.17 30.07 1.31
C ASP A 743 22.23 29.41 2.21
N LEU A 744 21.94 28.18 2.67
CA LEU A 744 22.82 27.40 3.55
C LEU A 744 23.86 26.57 2.77
N ALA A 745 23.54 26.11 1.57
CA ALA A 745 24.36 25.18 0.78
C ALA A 745 25.84 25.56 0.67
N PRO A 746 26.21 26.84 0.45
CA PRO A 746 27.62 27.22 0.37
C PRO A 746 28.41 27.08 1.67
N THR A 747 27.72 27.01 2.81
CA THR A 747 28.32 26.97 4.15
C THR A 747 28.30 25.56 4.76
N LEU A 748 27.51 24.67 4.20
CA LEU A 748 27.31 23.31 4.72
C LEU A 748 28.44 22.37 4.23
N PRO A 749 29.07 21.61 5.14
CA PRO A 749 30.15 20.70 4.78
C PRO A 749 29.65 19.58 3.87
N HIS A 750 30.40 19.33 2.79
CA HIS A 750 30.13 18.22 1.85
C HIS A 750 28.72 18.15 1.29
N PHE A 751 27.98 19.27 1.26
CA PHE A 751 26.54 19.27 0.92
C PHE A 751 26.27 18.72 -0.50
N GLN A 752 27.05 19.13 -1.49
CA GLN A 752 26.89 18.63 -2.85
C GLN A 752 27.23 17.14 -2.97
N ASP A 753 28.31 16.68 -2.34
CA ASP A 753 28.65 15.25 -2.35
C ASP A 753 27.57 14.41 -1.65
N LEU A 754 27.07 14.89 -0.50
CA LEU A 754 25.97 14.22 0.23
C LEU A 754 24.69 14.17 -0.57
N LEU A 755 24.38 15.25 -1.32
CA LEU A 755 23.22 15.28 -2.21
C LEU A 755 23.32 14.16 -3.26
N VAL A 756 24.45 14.06 -3.95
CA VAL A 756 24.69 13.03 -4.97
C VAL A 756 24.59 11.63 -4.36
N VAL A 757 25.31 11.38 -3.28
CA VAL A 757 25.31 10.06 -2.59
C VAL A 757 23.93 9.68 -2.08
N PHE A 758 23.17 10.65 -1.56
CA PHE A 758 21.79 10.41 -1.17
C PHE A 758 20.95 9.96 -2.37
N PHE A 759 21.01 10.69 -3.48
CA PHE A 759 20.24 10.33 -4.68
C PHE A 759 20.69 9.00 -5.29
N GLU A 760 21.97 8.65 -5.22
CA GLU A 760 22.47 7.32 -5.62
C GLU A 760 21.83 6.21 -4.76
N GLY A 761 21.90 6.33 -3.44
CA GLY A 761 21.30 5.36 -2.53
C GLY A 761 19.76 5.31 -2.62
N ALA A 762 19.14 6.46 -2.86
CA ALA A 762 17.71 6.57 -3.12
C ALA A 762 17.33 5.87 -4.43
N ALA A 763 18.04 6.12 -5.52
CA ALA A 763 17.77 5.50 -6.83
C ALA A 763 17.99 3.98 -6.82
N GLU A 764 19.04 3.49 -6.16
CA GLU A 764 19.26 2.05 -5.96
C GLU A 764 18.11 1.41 -5.20
N THR A 765 17.68 2.05 -4.11
CA THR A 765 16.57 1.57 -3.30
C THR A 765 15.26 1.64 -4.07
N TRP A 766 15.00 2.73 -4.80
CA TRP A 766 13.83 2.87 -5.66
C TRP A 766 13.73 1.74 -6.68
N LYS A 767 14.81 1.44 -7.38
CA LYS A 767 14.88 0.35 -8.35
C LYS A 767 14.53 -0.99 -7.72
N ARG A 768 15.00 -1.26 -6.49
CA ARG A 768 14.68 -2.49 -5.75
C ARG A 768 13.20 -2.56 -5.35
N PHE A 769 12.62 -1.45 -4.89
CA PHE A 769 11.23 -1.37 -4.43
C PHE A 769 10.22 -1.15 -5.56
N THR A 770 10.67 -1.00 -6.81
CA THR A 770 9.84 -0.97 -8.02
C THR A 770 10.11 -2.15 -8.94
N SER A 771 10.81 -3.17 -8.46
CA SER A 771 11.22 -4.34 -9.26
C SER A 771 10.05 -5.15 -9.81
N GLU A 772 8.86 -5.09 -9.19
CA GLU A 772 7.64 -5.72 -9.70
C GLU A 772 7.13 -5.10 -11.01
N PHE A 773 7.59 -3.88 -11.34
CA PHE A 773 7.31 -3.19 -12.62
C PHE A 773 8.43 -3.36 -13.65
N ALA A 774 9.42 -4.21 -13.36
CA ALA A 774 10.54 -4.40 -14.27
C ALA A 774 10.08 -4.99 -15.62
N PRO A 775 10.76 -4.65 -16.73
CA PRO A 775 10.45 -5.21 -18.04
C PRO A 775 10.46 -6.74 -18.03
N GLY A 776 9.46 -7.36 -18.65
CA GLY A 776 9.25 -8.81 -18.66
C GLY A 776 8.67 -9.40 -17.36
N GLY A 777 8.30 -8.55 -16.38
CA GLY A 777 7.58 -8.97 -15.18
C GLY A 777 6.06 -9.02 -15.38
N LEU A 778 5.34 -9.63 -14.42
CA LEU A 778 3.89 -9.84 -14.50
C LEU A 778 3.09 -8.54 -14.73
N ILE A 779 3.50 -7.42 -14.13
CA ILE A 779 2.81 -6.14 -14.30
C ILE A 779 3.09 -5.55 -15.69
N ASP A 780 4.31 -5.69 -16.18
CA ASP A 780 4.70 -5.20 -17.50
C ASP A 780 4.00 -5.96 -18.63
N GLU A 781 3.95 -7.29 -18.51
CA GLU A 781 3.33 -8.18 -19.46
C GLU A 781 1.79 -8.25 -19.38
N ALA A 782 1.20 -7.72 -18.29
CA ALA A 782 -0.23 -7.75 -18.10
C ALA A 782 -0.94 -6.86 -19.13
N THR A 783 -1.99 -7.39 -19.75
CA THR A 783 -2.85 -6.63 -20.66
C THR A 783 -3.65 -5.56 -19.90
N VAL A 784 -4.26 -4.64 -20.63
CA VAL A 784 -5.13 -3.62 -20.02
C VAL A 784 -6.29 -4.27 -19.27
N GLU A 785 -6.88 -5.31 -19.85
CA GLU A 785 -7.98 -6.07 -19.25
C GLU A 785 -7.55 -6.81 -17.99
N GLU A 786 -6.37 -7.41 -17.97
CA GLU A 786 -5.82 -8.09 -16.80
C GLU A 786 -5.52 -7.10 -15.67
N ARG A 787 -4.97 -5.92 -15.99
CA ARG A 787 -4.77 -4.86 -15.00
C ARG A 787 -6.09 -4.33 -14.44
N GLU A 788 -7.14 -4.26 -15.25
CA GLU A 788 -8.47 -3.88 -14.78
C GLU A 788 -9.11 -4.97 -13.90
N LEU A 789 -8.91 -6.24 -14.19
CA LEU A 789 -9.36 -7.35 -13.35
C LEU A 789 -8.59 -7.38 -12.03
N ALA A 790 -7.29 -7.11 -12.06
CA ALA A 790 -6.42 -7.04 -10.88
C ALA A 790 -6.30 -5.61 -10.31
N TRP A 791 -7.29 -4.76 -10.53
CA TRP A 791 -7.26 -3.38 -10.06
C TRP A 791 -7.01 -3.30 -8.55
N MET A 792 -6.08 -2.45 -8.15
CA MET A 792 -5.78 -2.16 -6.75
C MET A 792 -5.38 -0.69 -6.58
N PRO A 793 -5.62 -0.10 -5.40
CA PRO A 793 -5.26 1.30 -5.15
C PRO A 793 -3.75 1.51 -5.18
N ALA A 794 -3.32 2.71 -5.54
CA ALA A 794 -1.91 3.10 -5.58
C ALA A 794 -1.24 3.14 -4.21
N THR A 795 -2.03 3.26 -3.15
CA THR A 795 -1.57 3.38 -1.76
C THR A 795 -2.30 2.40 -0.85
N ASN A 796 -1.71 2.12 0.30
CA ASN A 796 -2.33 1.34 1.37
C ASN A 796 -3.00 2.23 2.43
N ASP A 797 -3.31 3.50 2.07
CA ASP A 797 -3.85 4.51 2.99
C ASP A 797 -5.15 4.07 3.68
N GLU A 798 -5.98 3.23 3.06
CA GLU A 798 -7.21 2.68 3.65
C GLU A 798 -6.91 1.78 4.85
N ASN A 799 -5.91 0.90 4.74
CA ASN A 799 -5.49 0.04 5.84
C ASN A 799 -4.82 0.84 6.96
N GLU A 800 -3.91 1.75 6.61
CA GLU A 800 -3.25 2.67 7.55
C GLU A 800 -4.29 3.53 8.29
N GLY A 801 -5.26 4.07 7.58
CA GLY A 801 -6.38 4.83 8.14
C GLY A 801 -7.25 4.01 9.10
N ALA A 802 -7.54 2.76 8.76
CA ALA A 802 -8.28 1.84 9.62
C ALA A 802 -7.52 1.53 10.92
N LEU A 803 -6.20 1.21 10.82
CA LEU A 803 -5.34 0.97 11.97
C LEU A 803 -5.13 2.23 12.82
N GLY A 804 -4.94 3.39 12.19
CA GLY A 804 -4.85 4.68 12.86
C GLY A 804 -6.11 5.02 13.65
N SER A 805 -7.28 4.84 13.03
CA SER A 805 -8.59 5.03 13.66
C SER A 805 -8.79 4.07 14.85
N PHE A 806 -8.40 2.81 14.69
CA PHE A 806 -8.44 1.81 15.74
C PHE A 806 -7.56 2.22 16.94
N ARG A 807 -6.29 2.55 16.72
CA ARG A 807 -5.37 2.99 17.77
C ARG A 807 -5.89 4.23 18.49
N GLN A 808 -6.40 5.21 17.74
CA GLN A 808 -6.98 6.44 18.32
C GLN A 808 -8.22 6.12 19.18
N LEU A 809 -9.10 5.26 18.68
CA LEU A 809 -10.33 4.91 19.39
C LEU A 809 -10.04 4.09 20.64
N MET A 810 -9.06 3.17 20.59
CA MET A 810 -8.61 2.40 21.76
C MET A 810 -7.97 3.28 22.84
N ARG A 811 -7.32 4.38 22.48
CA ARG A 811 -6.83 5.38 23.46
C ARG A 811 -7.98 6.14 24.12
N LYS A 812 -8.96 6.59 23.33
CA LYS A 812 -10.12 7.35 23.83
C LYS A 812 -11.11 6.47 24.61
N GLN A 813 -11.25 5.22 24.25
CA GLN A 813 -12.22 4.26 24.80
C GLN A 813 -11.53 2.92 25.11
N PRO A 814 -10.71 2.82 26.18
CA PRO A 814 -9.93 1.60 26.48
C PRO A 814 -10.79 0.34 26.71
N GLN A 815 -12.09 0.51 26.98
CA GLN A 815 -13.06 -0.57 27.19
C GLN A 815 -13.74 -1.01 25.90
N LEU A 816 -13.46 -0.35 24.77
CA LEU A 816 -14.03 -0.75 23.48
C LEU A 816 -13.45 -2.10 23.08
N THR A 817 -14.31 -3.01 22.68
CA THR A 817 -13.89 -4.32 22.19
C THR A 817 -13.59 -4.24 20.68
N LEU A 818 -12.68 -5.09 20.21
CA LEU A 818 -12.36 -5.19 18.79
C LEU A 818 -13.59 -5.47 17.93
N LEU A 819 -14.48 -6.34 18.41
CA LEU A 819 -15.73 -6.64 17.73
C LEU A 819 -16.62 -5.40 17.56
N ASN A 820 -16.75 -4.56 18.58
CA ASN A 820 -17.54 -3.33 18.50
C ASN A 820 -16.87 -2.28 17.57
N HIS A 821 -15.53 -2.21 17.59
CA HIS A 821 -14.81 -1.37 16.63
C HIS A 821 -15.11 -1.81 15.20
N ASN A 822 -14.90 -3.10 14.89
CA ASN A 822 -15.14 -3.64 13.55
C ASN A 822 -16.59 -3.45 13.12
N ALA A 823 -17.55 -3.66 14.02
CA ALA A 823 -18.96 -3.50 13.75
C ALA A 823 -19.30 -2.08 13.27
N LEU A 824 -18.77 -1.07 13.95
CA LEU A 824 -18.98 0.33 13.59
C LEU A 824 -18.17 0.72 12.34
N ALA A 825 -16.89 0.35 12.30
CA ALA A 825 -16.01 0.69 11.19
C ALA A 825 -16.52 0.09 9.88
N MET A 826 -16.86 -1.20 9.85
CA MET A 826 -17.41 -1.86 8.66
C MET A 826 -18.75 -1.24 8.24
N PHE A 827 -19.65 -1.01 9.18
CA PHE A 827 -20.98 -0.46 8.88
C PHE A 827 -20.91 0.90 8.19
N PHE A 828 -20.04 1.78 8.69
CA PHE A 828 -19.92 3.14 8.13
C PHE A 828 -19.02 3.21 6.92
N HIS A 829 -17.88 2.51 6.91
CA HIS A 829 -16.96 2.51 5.79
C HIS A 829 -17.59 1.86 4.54
N ASN A 830 -18.26 0.72 4.73
CA ASN A 830 -18.89 -0.01 3.63
C ASN A 830 -20.24 0.58 3.20
N ASN A 831 -20.71 1.66 3.83
CA ASN A 831 -22.03 2.23 3.60
C ASN A 831 -23.17 1.19 3.70
N THR A 832 -23.07 0.32 4.72
CA THR A 832 -24.00 -0.81 4.92
C THR A 832 -25.44 -0.37 5.14
N GLN A 833 -25.63 0.85 5.63
CA GLN A 833 -26.98 1.42 5.79
C GLN A 833 -27.70 1.53 4.44
N ALA A 834 -27.02 2.05 3.43
CA ALA A 834 -27.58 2.16 2.08
C ALA A 834 -27.86 0.78 1.47
N PHE A 835 -26.93 -0.16 1.67
CA PHE A 835 -27.14 -1.56 1.26
C PHE A 835 -28.38 -2.17 1.93
N MET A 836 -28.53 -2.03 3.23
CA MET A 836 -29.70 -2.56 3.95
C MET A 836 -31.01 -1.93 3.45
N ALA A 837 -31.00 -0.61 3.21
CA ALA A 837 -32.19 0.09 2.67
C ALA A 837 -32.56 -0.39 1.26
N ALA A 838 -31.56 -0.72 0.42
CA ALA A 838 -31.79 -1.18 -0.94
C ALA A 838 -32.13 -2.68 -1.06
N LYS A 839 -31.56 -3.52 -0.19
CA LYS A 839 -31.59 -4.99 -0.39
C LYS A 839 -32.37 -5.75 0.71
N PHE A 840 -32.49 -5.24 1.93
CA PHE A 840 -33.24 -5.89 3.00
C PHE A 840 -34.69 -5.42 3.00
N THR A 841 -35.44 -5.88 2.03
CA THR A 841 -36.85 -5.50 1.82
C THR A 841 -37.81 -6.30 2.70
N GLU A 842 -37.42 -7.48 3.15
CA GLU A 842 -38.26 -8.42 3.89
C GLU A 842 -38.00 -8.36 5.39
N VAL A 843 -39.03 -8.65 6.17
CA VAL A 843 -38.97 -8.64 7.64
C VAL A 843 -38.01 -9.73 8.17
N GLU A 844 -37.93 -10.83 7.47
CA GLU A 844 -37.08 -11.99 7.78
C GLU A 844 -35.60 -11.64 7.78
N ASP A 845 -35.18 -10.72 6.90
CA ASP A 845 -33.78 -10.25 6.84
C ASP A 845 -33.38 -9.60 8.16
N HIS A 846 -34.24 -8.70 8.68
CA HIS A 846 -34.01 -8.05 9.95
C HIS A 846 -34.11 -9.02 11.15
N GLN A 847 -35.06 -9.96 11.11
CA GLN A 847 -35.18 -10.96 12.15
C GLN A 847 -33.95 -11.86 12.26
N TYR A 848 -33.36 -12.22 11.12
CA TYR A 848 -32.13 -12.98 11.06
C TYR A 848 -30.98 -12.26 11.76
N LEU A 849 -30.79 -10.94 11.48
CA LEU A 849 -29.78 -10.12 12.18
C LEU A 849 -30.01 -10.13 13.71
N HIS A 850 -31.27 -9.96 14.12
CA HIS A 850 -31.65 -9.94 15.55
C HIS A 850 -31.36 -11.26 16.25
N LYS A 851 -31.56 -12.38 15.58
CA LYS A 851 -31.28 -13.72 16.10
C LYS A 851 -29.78 -13.92 16.29
N LEU A 852 -29.00 -13.73 15.22
CA LEU A 852 -27.55 -13.95 15.23
C LEU A 852 -26.80 -13.01 16.19
N ALA A 853 -27.23 -11.76 16.31
CA ALA A 853 -26.62 -10.82 17.25
C ALA A 853 -26.74 -11.25 18.72
N ARG A 854 -27.65 -12.16 19.04
CA ARG A 854 -27.76 -12.76 20.36
C ARG A 854 -26.89 -14.01 20.52
N GLU A 855 -26.73 -14.78 19.47
CA GLU A 855 -25.97 -16.04 19.45
C GLU A 855 -24.45 -15.78 19.52
N THR A 856 -23.96 -14.75 18.84
CA THR A 856 -22.52 -14.40 18.78
C THR A 856 -21.98 -13.64 20.00
N GLN A 857 -22.69 -13.65 21.11
CA GLN A 857 -22.34 -12.86 22.31
C GLN A 857 -21.06 -13.32 23.02
N GLY A 858 -20.43 -14.42 22.66
CA GLY A 858 -19.26 -14.99 23.33
C GLY A 858 -17.96 -15.00 22.51
N ASP A 859 -18.06 -14.74 21.22
CA ASP A 859 -16.97 -15.00 20.25
C ASP A 859 -15.65 -14.27 20.57
N GLU A 860 -15.71 -13.00 21.00
CA GLU A 860 -14.52 -12.24 21.35
C GLU A 860 -13.79 -12.79 22.59
N LYS A 861 -14.56 -13.24 23.59
CA LYS A 861 -13.97 -13.85 24.79
C LYS A 861 -13.29 -15.17 24.46
N LYS A 862 -13.88 -15.94 23.54
CA LYS A 862 -13.28 -17.18 23.03
C LYS A 862 -11.96 -16.89 22.29
N ARG A 863 -11.95 -15.91 21.38
CA ARG A 863 -10.73 -15.54 20.66
C ARG A 863 -9.60 -15.08 21.57
N LYS A 864 -9.90 -14.26 22.59
CA LYS A 864 -8.89 -13.84 23.57
C LYS A 864 -8.30 -15.02 24.34
N LYS A 865 -9.13 -16.00 24.69
CA LYS A 865 -8.66 -17.22 25.35
C LYS A 865 -7.74 -18.03 24.43
N GLU A 866 -8.10 -18.19 23.16
CA GLU A 866 -7.29 -18.88 22.16
C GLU A 866 -5.91 -18.25 21.98
N ILE A 867 -5.82 -16.90 21.99
CA ILE A 867 -4.52 -16.19 21.90
C ILE A 867 -3.64 -16.49 23.12
N VAL A 868 -4.22 -16.48 24.32
CA VAL A 868 -3.46 -16.78 25.55
C VAL A 868 -2.98 -18.24 25.53
N GLU A 869 -3.89 -19.20 25.27
CA GLU A 869 -3.55 -20.62 25.20
C GLU A 869 -2.46 -20.92 24.15
N TYR A 870 -2.50 -20.24 23.00
CA TYR A 870 -1.48 -20.36 21.97
C TYR A 870 -0.11 -19.85 22.45
N ARG A 871 -0.08 -18.66 23.09
CA ARG A 871 1.16 -18.10 23.65
C ARG A 871 1.76 -18.98 24.73
N ASP A 872 0.93 -19.50 25.63
CA ASP A 872 1.39 -20.41 26.68
C ASP A 872 2.02 -21.69 26.08
N LYS A 873 1.36 -22.26 25.05
CA LYS A 873 1.89 -23.42 24.33
C LYS A 873 3.23 -23.10 23.65
N ARG A 874 3.31 -21.98 22.93
CA ARG A 874 4.54 -21.56 22.26
C ARG A 874 5.67 -21.29 23.24
N GLN A 875 5.38 -20.69 24.40
CA GLN A 875 6.35 -20.49 25.48
C GLN A 875 6.89 -21.83 25.98
N ALA A 876 6.01 -22.80 26.23
CA ALA A 876 6.40 -24.14 26.65
C ALA A 876 7.27 -24.83 25.58
N GLU A 877 6.93 -24.69 24.30
CA GLU A 877 7.74 -25.24 23.19
C GLU A 877 9.12 -24.57 23.09
N LYS A 878 9.19 -23.23 23.16
CA LYS A 878 10.47 -22.50 23.18
C LYS A 878 11.34 -22.90 24.37
N THR A 879 10.74 -23.04 25.55
CA THR A 879 11.44 -23.50 26.76
C THR A 879 12.00 -24.91 26.57
N ALA A 880 11.19 -25.84 26.08
CA ALA A 880 11.63 -27.19 25.78
C ALA A 880 12.74 -27.25 24.71
N GLN A 881 12.66 -26.41 23.69
CA GLN A 881 13.71 -26.28 22.67
C GLN A 881 15.01 -25.72 23.26
N LYS A 882 14.92 -24.67 24.10
CA LYS A 882 16.07 -24.07 24.82
C LYS A 882 16.72 -25.11 25.72
N GLU A 883 15.92 -25.87 26.48
CA GLU A 883 16.42 -26.96 27.32
C GLU A 883 17.11 -28.05 26.50
N LYS A 884 16.51 -28.45 25.37
CA LYS A 884 17.12 -29.42 24.45
C LYS A 884 18.43 -28.90 23.86
N ARG A 885 18.48 -27.62 23.50
CA ARG A 885 19.68 -26.95 22.97
C ARG A 885 20.78 -26.92 24.03
N ASN A 886 20.44 -26.55 25.27
CA ASN A 886 21.37 -26.55 26.42
C ASN A 886 21.87 -27.95 26.74
N GLN A 887 21.01 -28.97 26.73
CA GLN A 887 21.42 -30.36 26.93
C GLN A 887 22.38 -30.84 25.83
N ASN A 888 22.10 -30.49 24.56
CA ASN A 888 22.96 -30.82 23.45
C ASN A 888 24.31 -30.07 23.51
N ALA A 889 24.27 -28.79 23.88
CA ALA A 889 25.47 -27.98 24.10
C ALA A 889 26.35 -28.57 25.23
N LYS A 890 25.73 -28.93 26.36
CA LYS A 890 26.42 -29.62 27.46
C LYS A 890 27.01 -30.95 27.04
N LYS A 891 26.25 -31.79 26.34
CA LYS A 891 26.81 -33.06 25.82
C LYS A 891 27.95 -32.86 24.84
N THR A 892 27.90 -31.79 24.07
CA THR A 892 29.00 -31.44 23.14
C THR A 892 30.22 -30.92 23.91
N ALA A 893 30.01 -30.08 24.91
CA ALA A 893 31.09 -29.57 25.79
C ALA A 893 31.77 -30.72 26.55
N ASP A 894 30.98 -31.61 27.17
CA ASP A 894 31.50 -32.80 27.87
C ASP A 894 32.30 -33.73 26.94
N ARG A 895 31.87 -33.85 25.67
CA ARG A 895 32.58 -34.64 24.66
C ARG A 895 33.88 -33.97 24.22
N ILE A 896 33.86 -32.68 24.04
CA ILE A 896 35.01 -31.88 23.60
C ILE A 896 36.08 -31.78 24.70
N ALA A 897 35.69 -31.67 25.97
CA ALA A 897 36.60 -31.62 27.12
C ALA A 897 37.50 -32.87 27.26
N GLY A 898 37.11 -33.98 26.66
CA GLY A 898 37.90 -35.19 26.63
C GLY A 898 38.74 -35.39 25.36
N LEU A 899 38.82 -34.40 24.48
CA LEU A 899 39.54 -34.52 23.21
C LEU A 899 40.77 -33.61 23.16
N ASP A 900 41.87 -34.15 22.65
CA ASP A 900 43.09 -33.36 22.39
C ASP A 900 43.02 -32.58 21.10
N LEU A 901 43.67 -31.40 21.09
CA LEU A 901 43.80 -30.55 19.90
C LEU A 901 44.73 -31.26 18.87
N ILE A 902 44.24 -31.46 17.67
CA ILE A 902 45.02 -32.17 16.63
C ILE A 902 45.80 -31.16 15.78
N LEU A 903 47.08 -31.00 16.07
CA LEU A 903 47.99 -30.09 15.36
C LEU A 903 48.73 -30.77 14.18
N ASP A 904 48.18 -31.86 13.66
CA ASP A 904 48.74 -32.62 12.51
C ASP A 904 47.79 -32.53 11.33
N LYS A 905 48.20 -31.86 10.25
CA LYS A 905 47.40 -31.67 9.01
C LYS A 905 46.96 -32.97 8.39
N LYS A 906 47.78 -34.06 8.44
CA LYS A 906 47.44 -35.36 7.87
C LYS A 906 46.31 -36.01 8.67
N LYS A 907 46.30 -35.84 9.97
CA LYS A 907 45.19 -36.32 10.82
C LYS A 907 43.93 -35.49 10.57
N ILE A 908 44.01 -34.16 10.47
CA ILE A 908 42.89 -33.29 10.15
C ILE A 908 42.26 -33.63 8.80
N ALA A 909 43.08 -33.92 7.78
CA ALA A 909 42.57 -34.28 6.46
C ALA A 909 41.71 -35.56 6.45
N ASN A 910 41.94 -36.44 7.41
CA ASN A 910 41.24 -37.74 7.56
C ASN A 910 40.00 -37.64 8.45
N LEU A 911 39.79 -36.56 9.17
CA LEU A 911 38.62 -36.35 10.03
C LEU A 911 37.33 -36.23 9.20
N ARG A 912 36.26 -36.86 9.70
CA ARG A 912 34.93 -36.86 9.06
C ARG A 912 33.83 -36.60 10.09
N GLY A 913 32.69 -36.05 9.61
CA GLY A 913 31.48 -35.94 10.41
C GLY A 913 31.63 -35.05 11.67
N GLU A 914 31.26 -35.62 12.82
CA GLU A 914 31.30 -34.89 14.10
C GLU A 914 32.72 -34.64 14.59
N SER A 915 33.66 -35.56 14.43
CA SER A 915 35.04 -35.38 14.87
C SER A 915 35.71 -34.14 14.23
N LEU A 916 35.39 -33.82 12.97
CA LEU A 916 35.89 -32.65 12.29
C LEU A 916 35.30 -31.37 12.90
N LYS A 917 33.99 -31.37 13.22
CA LYS A 917 33.29 -30.25 13.86
C LYS A 917 33.75 -30.05 15.30
N ASP A 918 34.02 -31.12 16.00
CA ASP A 918 34.56 -31.05 17.37
C ASP A 918 35.97 -30.46 17.39
N GLN A 919 36.84 -30.82 16.45
CA GLN A 919 38.14 -30.17 16.32
C GLN A 919 37.99 -28.69 15.98
N LEU A 920 37.05 -28.28 15.11
CA LEU A 920 36.81 -26.87 14.83
C LEU A 920 36.40 -26.10 16.07
N LYS A 921 35.60 -26.69 16.95
CA LYS A 921 35.24 -26.08 18.24
C LYS A 921 36.40 -26.01 19.20
N LEU A 922 37.25 -27.06 19.27
CA LEU A 922 38.47 -27.06 20.08
C LEU A 922 39.46 -25.96 19.63
N PHE A 923 39.66 -25.78 18.33
CA PHE A 923 40.50 -24.72 17.78
C PHE A 923 39.93 -23.32 18.09
N LYS A 924 38.63 -23.18 18.11
CA LYS A 924 37.99 -21.92 18.56
C LYS A 924 38.15 -21.68 20.04
N LEU A 925 37.97 -22.71 20.88
CA LEU A 925 38.23 -22.62 22.33
C LEU A 925 39.71 -22.35 22.66
N ALA A 926 40.64 -22.83 21.81
CA ALA A 926 42.04 -22.52 21.89
C ALA A 926 42.41 -21.17 21.22
N GLU A 927 41.44 -20.35 20.88
CA GLU A 927 41.61 -19.00 20.34
C GLU A 927 42.48 -18.91 19.08
N ALA A 928 42.29 -19.84 18.12
CA ALA A 928 43.03 -19.82 16.86
C ALA A 928 42.71 -18.50 16.10
N PRO A 929 43.73 -17.66 15.74
CA PRO A 929 43.52 -16.29 15.26
C PRO A 929 42.69 -16.20 13.97
N ASN A 930 42.76 -17.18 13.10
CA ASN A 930 42.00 -17.27 11.84
C ASN A 930 40.53 -17.69 12.04
N LEU A 931 40.12 -18.02 13.28
CA LEU A 931 38.76 -18.45 13.59
C LEU A 931 38.02 -17.47 14.55
N ILE A 932 38.73 -16.46 15.06
CA ILE A 932 38.14 -15.44 15.94
C ILE A 932 37.40 -14.41 15.05
N GLY A 933 36.15 -14.09 15.40
CA GLY A 933 35.35 -13.06 14.70
C GLY A 933 34.91 -13.42 13.28
N VAL A 934 35.23 -14.64 12.82
CA VAL A 934 34.88 -15.09 11.47
C VAL A 934 33.64 -15.99 11.50
N ARG A 935 32.74 -15.81 10.50
CA ARG A 935 31.56 -16.68 10.34
C ARG A 935 32.00 -18.15 10.21
N GLN A 936 31.37 -19.04 10.97
CA GLN A 936 31.73 -20.45 11.03
C GLN A 936 31.56 -21.11 9.67
N PRO A 937 32.60 -21.77 9.12
CA PRO A 937 32.48 -22.52 7.89
C PRO A 937 31.56 -23.74 8.06
N THR A 938 30.70 -23.97 7.09
CA THR A 938 29.72 -25.07 7.12
C THR A 938 30.09 -26.22 6.19
N LEU A 939 30.82 -25.94 5.13
CA LEU A 939 31.27 -26.97 4.18
C LEU A 939 32.48 -27.70 4.72
N VAL A 940 32.51 -29.01 4.55
CA VAL A 940 33.60 -29.90 5.02
C VAL A 940 34.96 -29.46 4.48
N ALA A 941 35.03 -29.00 3.22
CA ALA A 941 36.24 -28.50 2.60
C ALA A 941 36.75 -27.22 3.28
N ASP A 942 35.86 -26.30 3.58
CA ASP A 942 36.18 -25.01 4.22
C ASP A 942 36.60 -25.19 5.68
N ILE A 943 35.97 -26.13 6.41
CA ILE A 943 36.34 -26.49 7.77
C ILE A 943 37.77 -27.06 7.78
N ARG A 944 38.10 -28.00 6.89
CA ARG A 944 39.45 -28.59 6.80
C ARG A 944 40.49 -27.53 6.45
N LYS A 945 40.18 -26.64 5.53
CA LYS A 945 41.05 -25.51 5.17
C LYS A 945 41.31 -24.63 6.39
N ALA A 946 40.27 -24.17 7.05
CA ALA A 946 40.39 -23.30 8.21
C ALA A 946 41.18 -23.92 9.35
N LEU A 947 40.99 -25.22 9.60
CA LEU A 947 41.81 -25.97 10.58
C LEU A 947 43.27 -26.16 10.12
N SER A 948 43.52 -26.39 8.85
CA SER A 948 44.86 -26.47 8.29
C SER A 948 45.60 -25.16 8.36
N ASP A 949 44.92 -24.04 8.05
CA ASP A 949 45.48 -22.69 8.16
C ASP A 949 45.82 -22.34 9.63
N ALA A 950 44.97 -22.75 10.58
CA ALA A 950 45.24 -22.60 12.01
C ALA A 950 46.47 -23.41 12.49
N VAL A 951 46.67 -24.62 11.96
CA VAL A 951 47.89 -25.41 12.24
C VAL A 951 49.13 -24.74 11.67
N ASP A 952 49.03 -24.06 10.49
CA ASP A 952 50.15 -23.28 9.95
C ASP A 952 50.53 -22.11 10.85
N LEU A 953 49.56 -21.40 11.38
CA LEU A 953 49.78 -20.28 12.35
C LEU A 953 50.41 -20.77 13.65
N HIS A 954 50.06 -21.96 14.09
CA HIS A 954 50.71 -22.59 15.25
C HIS A 954 52.16 -23.00 14.95
N GLN A 955 52.40 -23.58 13.77
CA GLN A 955 53.76 -24.02 13.36
C GLN A 955 54.68 -22.83 13.05
N SER A 956 54.15 -21.70 12.61
CA SER A 956 54.91 -20.44 12.39
C SER A 956 55.22 -19.71 13.70
N GLY A 957 54.61 -20.09 14.81
CA GLY A 957 54.75 -19.42 16.10
C GLY A 957 53.85 -18.19 16.25
N GLU A 958 52.98 -17.91 15.28
CA GLU A 958 51.99 -16.82 15.33
C GLU A 958 50.78 -17.10 16.24
N TRP A 959 50.60 -18.37 16.61
CA TRP A 959 49.58 -18.81 17.55
C TRP A 959 50.19 -19.81 18.54
N LEU A 960 50.23 -19.45 19.85
CA LEU A 960 50.66 -20.30 20.94
C LEU A 960 49.42 -20.84 21.68
N VAL A 961 49.29 -22.15 21.75
CA VAL A 961 48.28 -22.79 22.58
C VAL A 961 48.66 -22.61 24.03
N GLY A 962 47.92 -21.81 24.80
CA GLY A 962 48.21 -21.50 26.20
C GLY A 962 48.19 -22.76 27.07
N SER A 963 49.16 -22.88 27.99
CA SER A 963 49.12 -23.81 29.11
C SER A 963 48.06 -23.32 30.12
N GLU A 964 47.25 -24.25 30.58
CA GLU A 964 46.16 -24.10 31.53
C GLU A 964 46.44 -23.02 32.62
N GLU A 965 45.84 -21.80 32.51
CA GLU A 965 45.51 -20.97 33.63
C GLU A 965 44.00 -20.94 33.71
N GLU A 966 43.43 -21.30 34.84
CA GLU A 966 42.01 -21.34 35.14
C GLU A 966 41.38 -19.95 34.87
N SER A 967 40.75 -19.79 33.74
CA SER A 967 39.88 -18.64 33.49
C SER A 967 38.48 -18.98 33.98
N GLU A 968 38.07 -18.32 35.03
CA GLU A 968 36.67 -18.27 35.48
C GLU A 968 35.77 -17.92 34.27
N GLY A 969 34.77 -18.78 34.04
CA GLY A 969 33.89 -18.69 32.93
C GLY A 969 33.13 -17.37 32.83
N SER A 970 33.38 -16.62 31.80
CA SER A 970 32.42 -15.65 31.31
C SER A 970 31.36 -16.39 30.50
N ASP A 971 30.17 -16.54 31.07
CA ASP A 971 28.97 -16.90 30.32
C ASP A 971 28.73 -15.80 29.28
N THR A 972 29.23 -16.01 28.07
CA THR A 972 28.75 -15.27 26.91
C THR A 972 27.44 -15.93 26.49
N GLU A 973 26.35 -15.39 26.96
CA GLU A 973 25.05 -15.60 26.33
C GLU A 973 25.19 -15.08 24.90
N ASP A 974 25.24 -16.00 23.94
CA ASP A 974 24.92 -15.73 22.54
C ASP A 974 23.45 -15.28 22.51
N GLU A 975 23.21 -13.99 22.67
CA GLU A 975 21.92 -13.39 22.33
C GLU A 975 21.75 -13.53 20.81
N ASP A 976 20.81 -14.36 20.43
CA ASP A 976 20.30 -14.47 19.08
C ASP A 976 19.95 -13.07 18.59
N GLU A 977 20.60 -12.62 17.52
CA GLU A 977 20.11 -11.56 16.65
C GLU A 977 18.82 -12.07 15.99
N ASP A 978 17.72 -11.96 16.72
CA ASP A 978 16.38 -12.06 16.19
C ASP A 978 15.61 -10.83 16.61
N ASP A 979 15.18 -10.12 15.59
CA ASP A 979 14.09 -9.15 15.58
C ASP A 979 14.32 -7.84 16.34
N TRP A 980 14.94 -6.90 15.66
CA TRP A 980 14.59 -5.51 15.82
C TRP A 980 13.19 -5.25 15.28
N GLU A 981 12.16 -5.78 15.94
CA GLU A 981 10.84 -5.17 15.88
C GLU A 981 10.84 -3.96 16.81
N ASP A 982 10.66 -2.81 16.21
CA ASP A 982 10.47 -1.52 16.84
C ASP A 982 9.48 -1.63 18.02
N GLU A 983 9.99 -1.63 19.25
CA GLU A 983 9.19 -1.22 20.39
C GLU A 983 9.05 0.31 20.39
N ASP A 984 7.80 0.78 20.38
CA ASP A 984 7.28 2.16 20.39
C ASP A 984 8.06 3.19 21.26
#